data_70ad94a096bb5eedbd2a10ffe1f31430
#
_entry.id   70ad94a096bb5eedbd2a10ffe1f31430
#
_cell.length_a   1.000
_cell.length_b   1.000
_cell.length_c   1.000
_cell.angle_alpha   90.00
_cell.angle_beta   90.00
_cell.angle_gamma   90.00
#
_symmetry.space_group_name_H-M   'P 1'
#
loop_
_entity.id
_entity.type
_entity.pdbx_description
1 polymer ?
#
loop_
_entity_poly.entity_id
_entity_poly.type
_entity_poly.pdbx_seq_one_letter_code
_entity_poly.pdbx_strand_id
1 'polypeptide(L)'
;MNKSPEIIGIRHHSPACARLVAARINTLKPRYVLIEGPMDFNSRLDELFLPHKLPLAIYSYGVPQQPGQGVRRGSWSPFAEHSPEWQALQQARAIKAEIRFMDLPAWHAAFADIANRYADLADAEQQQRAEDFEQALSLELGIQGRDALWDRLFEDQCDVQELEQRLSHYFERLRGEVPGSQGNQDREAMMARWIRWAMDQQDGAVLVVCGGYHAPALMKLWQNLPSEEHEPELPAISQCFDDWQGDTQYTTGSYLVPYSYKRLDAFTGYASGMPSPAFQQWVWEFGLEQAGLYAFQRILERLRKLNLPASTADMGAVYLRVQALARLRGHQLPLRNDWLDAMAGSLVKEAMDVPLPWTYRGPLRPGTEPILVQMMAVLAGESHGKLAANTPRPPLLISLELELARLAITIPSEVKLDLLKPEDRQRSRALHQLSLLAIPGIHCLKGVGQAMSGEMSEHWQLRAPLEQVAALIEAASYGATLADAALAKLEEALLELHGSQGMVVALVKLLNQAALAGLADFSSRVVEQLTAAVSQEGNFEDLGLALEAAHMLYRHGESVGMQGSPILLTVIQITFDRALWLCESYGSVNPADSHRHIAAFQAIRLVTRDLLALPDVDRNTLFPALEADRALTVWQRKAASTDADPLSRGAALGALLSLNDTQPDTASLNAQPLALLATLAANKMGDALSGLIALARHQLTQDLTFVDGLNQLVTALDDEDFLLALPAMRGAFAWLPPRERGEFARQILELHQASHLPVSSLNREITAATPQEIAAMQQAEKRALEILGQWGLA
;
A
#
# COMPACT_ATOMS: atom_id res chain seq x y z
N MET A 1 2.48 -42.34 -35.55
CA MET A 1 2.79 -40.91 -35.40
C MET A 1 1.50 -40.18 -35.04
N ASN A 2 1.43 -39.52 -33.91
CA ASN A 2 0.27 -38.71 -33.53
C ASN A 2 0.17 -37.56 -34.53
N LYS A 3 -0.96 -37.50 -35.23
CA LYS A 3 -1.22 -36.45 -36.23
C LYS A 3 -1.67 -35.11 -35.61
N SER A 4 -1.78 -35.04 -34.31
CA SER A 4 -2.19 -33.82 -33.54
C SER A 4 -1.41 -33.71 -32.24
N PRO A 5 -1.15 -32.46 -31.75
CA PRO A 5 -0.58 -32.23 -30.44
C PRO A 5 -1.58 -32.65 -29.38
N GLU A 6 -1.08 -33.03 -28.20
CA GLU A 6 -1.89 -33.20 -27.01
C GLU A 6 -1.85 -31.86 -26.25
N ILE A 7 -3.01 -31.19 -26.10
CA ILE A 7 -3.13 -29.86 -25.45
C ILE A 7 -3.91 -30.04 -24.14
N ILE A 8 -3.22 -29.75 -23.05
CA ILE A 8 -3.78 -29.83 -21.68
C ILE A 8 -4.04 -28.41 -21.17
N GLY A 9 -5.34 -28.09 -21.07
CA GLY A 9 -5.76 -26.86 -20.39
C GLY A 9 -5.71 -27.02 -18.88
N ILE A 10 -5.03 -26.12 -18.18
CA ILE A 10 -4.82 -26.20 -16.73
C ILE A 10 -5.37 -24.98 -16.01
N ARG A 11 -5.58 -25.10 -14.68
CA ARG A 11 -5.59 -23.96 -13.77
C ARG A 11 -4.23 -23.87 -13.09
N HIS A 12 -3.66 -22.67 -13.06
CA HIS A 12 -2.36 -22.43 -12.42
C HIS A 12 -2.39 -22.87 -10.95
N HIS A 13 -1.34 -23.55 -10.53
CA HIS A 13 -1.13 -24.04 -9.15
C HIS A 13 -2.17 -25.06 -8.65
N SER A 14 -2.91 -25.73 -9.56
CA SER A 14 -3.80 -26.83 -9.22
C SER A 14 -3.03 -28.14 -9.06
N PRO A 15 -3.03 -28.77 -7.87
CA PRO A 15 -2.39 -30.08 -7.67
C PRO A 15 -2.96 -31.18 -8.56
N ALA A 16 -4.27 -31.17 -8.85
CA ALA A 16 -4.90 -32.12 -9.74
C ALA A 16 -4.37 -31.96 -11.18
N CYS A 17 -4.30 -30.72 -11.69
CA CYS A 17 -3.71 -30.44 -13.00
C CYS A 17 -2.23 -30.83 -13.03
N ALA A 18 -1.47 -30.58 -11.96
CA ALA A 18 -0.06 -30.97 -11.87
C ALA A 18 0.12 -32.50 -11.96
N ARG A 19 -0.73 -33.28 -11.27
CA ARG A 19 -0.75 -34.74 -11.36
C ARG A 19 -1.10 -35.22 -12.79
N LEU A 20 -2.11 -34.59 -13.42
CA LEU A 20 -2.49 -34.90 -14.80
C LEU A 20 -1.32 -34.68 -15.77
N VAL A 21 -0.72 -33.50 -15.73
CA VAL A 21 0.43 -33.14 -16.61
C VAL A 21 1.60 -34.12 -16.41
N ALA A 22 1.97 -34.41 -15.16
CA ALA A 22 3.03 -35.34 -14.86
C ALA A 22 2.72 -36.76 -15.41
N ALA A 23 1.50 -37.27 -15.22
CA ALA A 23 1.04 -38.55 -15.70
C ALA A 23 1.07 -38.63 -17.25
N ARG A 24 0.60 -37.58 -17.93
CA ARG A 24 0.57 -37.53 -19.40
C ARG A 24 1.96 -37.47 -20.00
N ILE A 25 2.89 -36.67 -19.48
CA ILE A 25 4.28 -36.63 -19.94
C ILE A 25 4.94 -38.01 -19.78
N ASN A 26 4.76 -38.66 -18.65
CA ASN A 26 5.33 -39.98 -18.40
C ASN A 26 4.73 -41.07 -19.29
N THR A 27 3.46 -40.95 -19.67
CA THR A 27 2.78 -41.90 -20.55
C THR A 27 3.11 -41.66 -22.01
N LEU A 28 2.99 -40.41 -22.48
CA LEU A 28 3.19 -40.03 -23.91
C LEU A 28 4.66 -40.02 -24.29
N LYS A 29 5.55 -39.64 -23.33
CA LYS A 29 7.00 -39.42 -23.56
C LYS A 29 7.22 -38.49 -24.77
N PRO A 30 6.65 -37.27 -24.74
CA PRO A 30 6.70 -36.35 -25.86
C PRO A 30 8.14 -35.96 -26.20
N ARG A 31 8.37 -35.68 -27.47
CA ARG A 31 9.64 -35.07 -27.93
C ARG A 31 9.71 -33.59 -27.57
N TYR A 32 8.57 -32.90 -27.71
CA TYR A 32 8.43 -31.48 -27.40
C TYR A 32 7.40 -31.26 -26.27
N VAL A 33 7.78 -30.43 -25.28
CA VAL A 33 6.87 -29.95 -24.23
C VAL A 33 6.83 -28.44 -24.29
N LEU A 34 5.70 -27.90 -24.73
CA LEU A 34 5.45 -26.47 -24.85
C LEU A 34 4.64 -26.03 -23.66
N ILE A 35 5.12 -25.00 -22.96
CA ILE A 35 4.54 -24.55 -21.71
C ILE A 35 4.17 -23.07 -21.84
N GLU A 36 2.97 -22.69 -21.41
CA GLU A 36 2.63 -21.27 -21.28
C GLU A 36 3.58 -20.60 -20.29
N GLY A 37 4.32 -19.64 -20.78
CA GLY A 37 5.33 -18.90 -20.06
C GLY A 37 6.11 -17.98 -21.00
N PRO A 38 6.86 -17.03 -20.49
CA PRO A 38 7.46 -15.96 -21.26
C PRO A 38 8.60 -16.49 -22.17
N MET A 39 8.39 -16.45 -23.50
CA MET A 39 9.33 -16.96 -24.48
C MET A 39 10.71 -16.27 -24.45
N ASP A 40 10.79 -15.04 -23.93
CA ASP A 40 12.07 -14.32 -23.74
C ASP A 40 13.02 -15.00 -22.74
N PHE A 41 12.50 -15.93 -21.93
CA PHE A 41 13.29 -16.73 -21.01
C PHE A 41 13.84 -18.02 -21.63
N ASN A 42 13.47 -18.40 -22.84
CA ASN A 42 13.87 -19.66 -23.48
C ASN A 42 15.39 -19.88 -23.59
N SER A 43 16.15 -18.81 -23.83
CA SER A 43 17.63 -18.88 -23.88
C SER A 43 18.27 -19.16 -22.51
N ARG A 44 17.49 -19.08 -21.42
CA ARG A 44 17.93 -19.19 -20.02
C ARG A 44 17.21 -20.29 -19.25
N LEU A 45 16.49 -21.19 -19.93
CA LEU A 45 15.74 -22.28 -19.29
C LEU A 45 16.57 -23.14 -18.34
N ASP A 46 17.86 -23.31 -18.61
CA ASP A 46 18.77 -24.10 -17.75
C ASP A 46 18.90 -23.51 -16.34
N GLU A 47 18.66 -22.21 -16.17
CA GLU A 47 18.70 -21.57 -14.86
C GLU A 47 17.61 -22.11 -13.93
N LEU A 48 16.41 -22.44 -14.44
CA LEU A 48 15.31 -23.02 -13.66
C LEU A 48 15.66 -24.35 -12.99
N PHE A 49 16.66 -25.03 -13.52
CA PHE A 49 17.07 -26.35 -13.04
C PHE A 49 18.27 -26.33 -12.08
N LEU A 50 18.73 -25.15 -11.70
CA LEU A 50 19.69 -25.01 -10.60
C LEU A 50 19.01 -25.40 -9.27
N PRO A 51 19.79 -25.71 -8.20
CA PRO A 51 19.22 -26.17 -6.93
C PRO A 51 18.58 -25.02 -6.13
N HIS A 52 17.51 -24.50 -6.67
CA HIS A 52 16.69 -23.50 -6.00
C HIS A 52 15.78 -24.11 -4.93
N LYS A 53 15.27 -23.26 -4.05
CA LYS A 53 14.12 -23.56 -3.20
C LYS A 53 12.90 -22.82 -3.72
N LEU A 54 11.81 -23.52 -3.99
CA LEU A 54 10.54 -22.95 -4.39
C LEU A 54 9.79 -22.31 -3.21
N PRO A 55 8.87 -21.37 -3.46
CA PRO A 55 8.42 -20.88 -4.77
C PRO A 55 9.37 -19.85 -5.41
N LEU A 56 9.42 -19.85 -6.72
CA LEU A 56 10.18 -18.89 -7.54
C LEU A 56 9.26 -18.24 -8.57
N ALA A 57 9.69 -17.16 -9.18
CA ALA A 57 9.05 -16.63 -10.39
C ALA A 57 10.08 -16.19 -11.41
N ILE A 58 9.69 -16.20 -12.68
CA ILE A 58 10.36 -15.43 -13.72
C ILE A 58 9.75 -14.04 -13.66
N TYR A 59 10.58 -13.02 -13.49
CA TYR A 59 10.22 -11.62 -13.65
C TYR A 59 10.72 -11.12 -14.99
N SER A 60 9.80 -10.75 -15.89
CA SER A 60 10.11 -10.17 -17.20
C SER A 60 9.67 -8.71 -17.23
N TYR A 61 10.50 -7.82 -17.76
CA TYR A 61 10.23 -6.39 -17.82
C TYR A 61 10.69 -5.75 -19.13
N GLY A 62 9.99 -4.68 -19.52
CA GLY A 62 10.38 -3.75 -20.57
C GLY A 62 10.21 -2.32 -20.08
N VAL A 63 11.29 -1.53 -20.18
CA VAL A 63 11.32 -0.15 -19.69
C VAL A 63 11.90 0.78 -20.75
N PRO A 64 11.35 1.99 -20.94
CA PRO A 64 11.92 2.98 -21.83
C PRO A 64 13.29 3.42 -21.27
N GLN A 65 14.27 3.62 -22.16
CA GLN A 65 15.60 4.06 -21.76
C GLN A 65 15.63 5.53 -21.33
N GLN A 66 14.70 6.33 -21.86
CA GLN A 66 14.54 7.71 -21.44
C GLN A 66 13.29 7.86 -20.58
N PRO A 67 13.40 8.43 -19.39
CA PRO A 67 12.26 8.66 -18.52
C PRO A 67 11.20 9.53 -19.20
N GLY A 68 9.92 9.14 -19.01
CA GLY A 68 8.78 9.88 -19.58
C GLY A 68 8.51 9.64 -21.08
N GLN A 69 9.25 8.77 -21.75
CA GLN A 69 9.07 8.48 -23.19
C GLN A 69 8.35 7.16 -23.49
N GLY A 70 7.59 6.62 -22.58
CA GLY A 70 6.85 5.39 -22.81
C GLY A 70 6.38 4.71 -21.54
N VAL A 71 5.61 3.62 -21.69
CA VAL A 71 5.04 2.88 -20.57
C VAL A 71 5.98 1.77 -20.13
N ARG A 72 6.23 1.70 -18.83
CA ARG A 72 6.92 0.58 -18.19
C ARG A 72 5.99 -0.61 -18.04
N ARG A 73 6.47 -1.79 -18.39
CA ARG A 73 5.76 -3.06 -18.23
C ARG A 73 6.64 -4.09 -17.53
N GLY A 74 6.08 -4.91 -16.69
CA GLY A 74 6.77 -6.00 -16.02
C GLY A 74 5.76 -6.99 -15.46
N SER A 75 6.05 -8.27 -15.43
CA SER A 75 5.17 -9.31 -14.92
C SER A 75 5.94 -10.49 -14.33
N TRP A 76 5.24 -11.29 -13.55
CA TRP A 76 5.79 -12.46 -12.87
C TRP A 76 5.09 -13.72 -13.38
N SER A 77 5.87 -14.78 -13.67
CA SER A 77 5.37 -16.12 -13.90
C SER A 77 5.84 -17.02 -12.75
N PRO A 78 5.01 -17.23 -11.72
CA PRO A 78 5.42 -17.92 -10.51
C PRO A 78 5.32 -19.45 -10.65
N PHE A 79 6.19 -20.16 -9.93
CA PHE A 79 6.24 -21.61 -9.82
C PHE A 79 6.27 -22.04 -8.36
N ALA A 80 5.43 -23.03 -8.03
CA ALA A 80 5.48 -23.79 -6.79
C ALA A 80 5.65 -25.27 -7.14
N GLU A 81 5.95 -26.15 -6.17
CA GLU A 81 6.08 -27.58 -6.39
C GLU A 81 4.82 -28.20 -7.03
N HIS A 82 3.65 -27.70 -6.63
CA HIS A 82 2.35 -28.15 -7.12
C HIS A 82 1.86 -27.38 -8.36
N SER A 83 2.69 -26.57 -9.01
CA SER A 83 2.33 -25.90 -10.26
C SER A 83 2.41 -26.88 -11.43
N PRO A 84 1.36 -26.99 -12.27
CA PRO A 84 1.38 -27.84 -13.45
C PRO A 84 2.55 -27.54 -14.41
N GLU A 85 2.88 -26.27 -14.58
CA GLU A 85 3.99 -25.78 -15.40
C GLU A 85 5.34 -26.23 -14.83
N TRP A 86 5.49 -26.16 -13.49
CA TRP A 86 6.71 -26.66 -12.84
C TRP A 86 6.85 -28.17 -13.00
N GLN A 87 5.76 -28.91 -12.84
CA GLN A 87 5.77 -30.34 -13.06
C GLN A 87 6.04 -30.69 -14.53
N ALA A 88 5.52 -29.88 -15.48
CA ALA A 88 5.84 -30.03 -16.89
C ALA A 88 7.35 -29.88 -17.13
N LEU A 89 7.99 -28.85 -16.60
CA LEU A 89 9.44 -28.62 -16.67
C LEU A 89 10.23 -29.80 -16.10
N GLN A 90 9.90 -30.27 -14.91
CA GLN A 90 10.63 -31.34 -14.21
C GLN A 90 10.50 -32.69 -14.95
N GLN A 91 9.27 -33.07 -15.32
CA GLN A 91 9.03 -34.35 -16.03
C GLN A 91 9.61 -34.33 -17.43
N ALA A 92 9.47 -33.21 -18.16
CA ALA A 92 10.07 -33.09 -19.51
C ALA A 92 11.60 -33.21 -19.47
N ARG A 93 12.26 -32.59 -18.50
CA ARG A 93 13.70 -32.73 -18.28
C ARG A 93 14.10 -34.20 -18.00
N ALA A 94 13.34 -34.87 -17.12
CA ALA A 94 13.63 -36.26 -16.74
C ALA A 94 13.63 -37.22 -17.97
N ILE A 95 12.72 -36.98 -18.92
CA ILE A 95 12.64 -37.78 -20.19
C ILE A 95 13.50 -37.19 -21.30
N LYS A 96 14.23 -36.11 -21.09
CA LYS A 96 15.07 -35.39 -22.06
C LYS A 96 14.26 -34.86 -23.27
N ALA A 97 13.03 -34.38 -23.03
CA ALA A 97 12.23 -33.68 -24.03
C ALA A 97 12.80 -32.28 -24.30
N GLU A 98 12.53 -31.75 -25.48
CA GLU A 98 12.75 -30.34 -25.83
C GLU A 98 11.67 -29.48 -25.13
N ILE A 99 12.11 -28.50 -24.36
CA ILE A 99 11.24 -27.64 -23.58
C ILE A 99 11.27 -26.23 -24.14
N ARG A 100 10.09 -25.62 -24.36
CA ARG A 100 9.99 -24.20 -24.71
C ARG A 100 8.84 -23.53 -23.98
N PHE A 101 9.08 -22.32 -23.52
CA PHE A 101 7.99 -21.39 -23.22
C PHE A 101 7.46 -20.80 -24.53
N MET A 102 6.13 -20.74 -24.65
CA MET A 102 5.48 -20.45 -25.93
C MET A 102 4.63 -19.18 -25.94
N ASP A 103 4.51 -18.48 -24.81
CA ASP A 103 3.72 -17.28 -24.72
C ASP A 103 4.57 -16.03 -25.02
N LEU A 104 3.90 -14.93 -25.36
CA LEU A 104 4.52 -13.64 -25.59
C LEU A 104 5.32 -13.19 -24.35
N PRO A 105 6.37 -12.37 -24.54
CA PRO A 105 7.05 -11.76 -23.42
C PRO A 105 6.08 -10.94 -22.57
N ALA A 106 6.21 -10.99 -21.26
CA ALA A 106 5.29 -10.33 -20.34
C ALA A 106 5.26 -8.79 -20.46
N TRP A 107 6.19 -8.19 -21.19
CA TRP A 107 6.23 -6.77 -21.53
C TRP A 107 5.52 -6.42 -22.84
N HIS A 108 4.97 -7.38 -23.58
CA HIS A 108 4.22 -7.16 -24.82
C HIS A 108 2.89 -6.42 -24.56
N ALA A 109 2.41 -5.65 -25.55
CA ALA A 109 1.13 -4.91 -25.50
C ALA A 109 -0.07 -5.80 -25.16
N ALA A 110 -0.03 -7.07 -25.54
CA ALA A 110 -1.05 -8.06 -25.20
C ALA A 110 -1.35 -8.18 -23.70
N PHE A 111 -0.46 -7.70 -22.83
CA PHE A 111 -0.64 -7.68 -21.37
C PHE A 111 -0.97 -6.28 -20.82
N ALA A 112 -1.15 -5.25 -21.67
CA ALA A 112 -1.33 -3.87 -21.22
C ALA A 112 -2.63 -3.65 -20.43
N ASP A 113 -3.74 -4.24 -20.90
CA ASP A 113 -5.08 -4.04 -20.35
C ASP A 113 -5.42 -5.00 -19.19
N ILE A 114 -4.48 -5.87 -18.83
CA ILE A 114 -4.68 -6.83 -17.75
C ILE A 114 -4.27 -6.18 -16.43
N ALA A 115 -5.23 -5.67 -15.67
CA ALA A 115 -5.02 -5.07 -14.34
C ALA A 115 -4.36 -6.05 -13.36
N ASN A 116 -4.59 -7.35 -13.55
CA ASN A 116 -3.83 -8.43 -12.96
C ASN A 116 -3.35 -9.34 -14.10
N ARG A 117 -2.07 -9.27 -14.43
CA ARG A 117 -1.45 -9.89 -15.63
C ARG A 117 -1.53 -11.42 -15.69
N TYR A 118 -2.25 -12.03 -14.79
CA TYR A 118 -2.53 -13.45 -14.70
C TYR A 118 -4.02 -13.77 -14.78
N ALA A 119 -4.88 -12.76 -15.02
CA ALA A 119 -6.29 -12.98 -15.29
C ALA A 119 -6.46 -13.24 -16.80
N ASP A 120 -6.88 -14.43 -17.16
CA ASP A 120 -7.12 -14.83 -18.56
C ASP A 120 -8.32 -14.11 -19.21
N LEU A 121 -9.00 -13.20 -18.50
CA LEU A 121 -10.22 -12.55 -18.90
C LEU A 121 -10.09 -11.02 -18.78
N ALA A 122 -9.54 -10.40 -19.81
CA ALA A 122 -9.35 -8.95 -19.87
C ALA A 122 -10.58 -8.19 -20.38
N ASP A 123 -11.51 -8.88 -21.07
CA ASP A 123 -12.71 -8.28 -21.63
C ASP A 123 -13.88 -8.40 -20.66
N ALA A 124 -14.53 -7.27 -20.34
CA ALA A 124 -15.65 -7.23 -19.39
C ALA A 124 -16.83 -8.12 -19.80
N GLU A 125 -17.15 -8.23 -21.09
CA GLU A 125 -18.23 -9.09 -21.58
C GLU A 125 -17.89 -10.58 -21.44
N GLN A 126 -16.63 -10.94 -21.66
CA GLN A 126 -16.15 -12.31 -21.48
C GLN A 126 -16.06 -12.69 -20.00
N GLN A 127 -15.60 -11.76 -19.17
CA GLN A 127 -15.57 -11.94 -17.74
C GLN A 127 -16.99 -12.16 -17.21
N GLN A 128 -17.94 -11.32 -17.61
CA GLN A 128 -19.34 -11.46 -17.19
C GLN A 128 -19.92 -12.80 -17.61
N ARG A 129 -19.69 -13.23 -18.85
CA ARG A 129 -20.19 -14.52 -19.33
C ARG A 129 -19.56 -15.71 -18.59
N ALA A 130 -18.26 -15.65 -18.30
CA ALA A 130 -17.59 -16.68 -17.53
C ALA A 130 -18.11 -16.74 -16.09
N GLU A 131 -18.33 -15.58 -15.48
CA GLU A 131 -18.95 -15.44 -14.17
C GLU A 131 -20.40 -15.99 -14.16
N ASP A 132 -21.20 -15.67 -15.18
CA ASP A 132 -22.58 -16.18 -15.33
C ASP A 132 -22.60 -17.71 -15.48
N PHE A 133 -21.67 -18.29 -16.26
CA PHE A 133 -21.54 -19.74 -16.40
C PHE A 133 -21.14 -20.40 -15.06
N GLU A 134 -20.12 -19.88 -14.38
CA GLU A 134 -19.70 -20.41 -13.09
C GLU A 134 -20.77 -20.21 -12.01
N GLN A 135 -21.50 -19.12 -12.05
CA GLN A 135 -22.61 -18.86 -11.14
C GLN A 135 -23.79 -19.81 -11.37
N ALA A 136 -24.17 -20.04 -12.63
CA ALA A 136 -25.22 -20.99 -12.98
C ALA A 136 -24.86 -22.42 -12.52
N LEU A 137 -23.62 -22.84 -12.75
CA LEU A 137 -23.11 -24.13 -12.32
C LEU A 137 -23.02 -24.22 -10.78
N SER A 138 -22.63 -23.15 -10.11
CA SER A 138 -22.60 -23.06 -8.64
C SER A 138 -23.99 -23.17 -8.02
N LEU A 139 -25.00 -22.53 -8.64
CA LEU A 139 -26.40 -22.62 -8.20
C LEU A 139 -26.96 -24.02 -8.37
N GLU A 140 -26.71 -24.67 -9.50
CA GLU A 140 -27.15 -26.03 -9.79
C GLU A 140 -26.54 -27.04 -8.81
N LEU A 141 -25.28 -26.88 -8.47
CA LEU A 141 -24.56 -27.75 -7.53
C LEU A 141 -24.73 -27.34 -6.05
N GLY A 142 -25.41 -26.23 -5.76
CA GLY A 142 -25.57 -25.71 -4.39
C GLY A 142 -24.23 -25.28 -3.74
N ILE A 143 -23.26 -24.84 -4.52
CA ILE A 143 -21.91 -24.48 -4.09
C ILE A 143 -21.78 -22.94 -4.13
N GLN A 144 -21.14 -22.34 -3.12
CA GLN A 144 -20.85 -20.92 -3.09
C GLN A 144 -19.37 -20.65 -3.35
N GLY A 145 -19.09 -19.87 -4.41
CA GLY A 145 -17.76 -19.39 -4.76
C GLY A 145 -17.02 -20.26 -5.77
N ARG A 146 -16.32 -19.58 -6.67
CA ARG A 146 -15.56 -20.15 -7.79
C ARG A 146 -14.51 -21.19 -7.35
N ASP A 147 -13.82 -20.91 -6.25
CA ASP A 147 -12.78 -21.81 -5.77
C ASP A 147 -13.35 -23.10 -5.16
N ALA A 148 -14.51 -23.01 -4.48
CA ALA A 148 -15.23 -24.19 -4.00
C ALA A 148 -15.77 -25.03 -5.14
N LEU A 149 -16.25 -24.39 -6.21
CA LEU A 149 -16.69 -25.07 -7.42
C LEU A 149 -15.51 -25.82 -8.07
N TRP A 150 -14.35 -25.17 -8.18
CA TRP A 150 -13.13 -25.81 -8.70
C TRP A 150 -12.71 -27.01 -7.86
N ASP A 151 -12.62 -26.84 -6.53
CA ASP A 151 -12.27 -27.91 -5.59
C ASP A 151 -13.21 -29.13 -5.78
N ARG A 152 -14.53 -28.91 -5.93
CA ARG A 152 -15.51 -29.97 -6.13
C ARG A 152 -15.38 -30.68 -7.47
N LEU A 153 -15.14 -29.94 -8.54
CA LEU A 153 -15.13 -30.51 -9.90
C LEU A 153 -13.81 -31.21 -10.25
N PHE A 154 -12.68 -30.72 -9.71
CA PHE A 154 -11.36 -31.11 -10.21
C PHE A 154 -10.37 -31.56 -9.13
N GLU A 155 -10.44 -31.05 -7.88
CA GLU A 155 -9.53 -31.47 -6.81
C GLU A 155 -10.07 -32.67 -6.01
N ASP A 156 -11.36 -32.98 -6.12
CA ASP A 156 -11.92 -34.22 -5.58
C ASP A 156 -11.37 -35.45 -6.32
N GLN A 157 -11.38 -36.61 -5.70
CA GLN A 157 -10.79 -37.81 -6.28
C GLN A 157 -11.49 -38.20 -7.59
N CYS A 158 -10.71 -38.26 -8.66
CA CYS A 158 -11.10 -38.85 -9.94
C CYS A 158 -9.87 -39.44 -10.64
N ASP A 159 -10.08 -40.35 -11.60
CA ASP A 159 -8.97 -40.86 -12.39
C ASP A 159 -8.46 -39.81 -13.40
N VAL A 160 -7.27 -40.07 -13.96
CA VAL A 160 -6.58 -39.12 -14.86
C VAL A 160 -7.39 -38.88 -16.15
N GLN A 161 -8.06 -39.88 -16.68
CA GLN A 161 -8.85 -39.75 -17.93
C GLN A 161 -10.16 -38.96 -17.65
N GLU A 162 -10.79 -39.25 -16.55
CA GLU A 162 -11.98 -38.52 -16.12
C GLU A 162 -11.66 -37.04 -15.86
N LEU A 163 -10.54 -36.75 -15.18
CA LEU A 163 -10.08 -35.39 -14.94
C LEU A 163 -9.84 -34.62 -16.24
N GLU A 164 -9.14 -35.23 -17.19
CA GLU A 164 -8.87 -34.65 -18.49
C GLU A 164 -10.16 -34.32 -19.26
N GLN A 165 -11.13 -35.23 -19.27
CA GLN A 165 -12.42 -34.99 -19.90
C GLN A 165 -13.22 -33.88 -19.22
N ARG A 166 -13.25 -33.87 -17.89
CA ARG A 166 -13.92 -32.80 -17.12
C ARG A 166 -13.31 -31.44 -17.41
N LEU A 167 -11.98 -31.33 -17.42
CA LEU A 167 -11.28 -30.08 -17.72
C LEU A 167 -11.57 -29.60 -19.14
N SER A 168 -11.49 -30.48 -20.13
CA SER A 168 -11.79 -30.13 -21.54
C SER A 168 -13.21 -29.57 -21.69
N HIS A 169 -14.20 -30.28 -21.18
CA HIS A 169 -15.60 -29.84 -21.25
C HIS A 169 -15.84 -28.51 -20.50
N TYR A 170 -15.24 -28.36 -19.32
CA TYR A 170 -15.37 -27.14 -18.54
C TYR A 170 -14.79 -25.93 -19.30
N PHE A 171 -13.57 -26.05 -19.81
CA PHE A 171 -12.92 -24.94 -20.51
C PHE A 171 -13.54 -24.63 -21.88
N GLU A 172 -14.04 -25.64 -22.61
CA GLU A 172 -14.83 -25.43 -23.81
C GLU A 172 -16.09 -24.61 -23.52
N ARG A 173 -16.80 -24.89 -22.43
CA ARG A 173 -17.99 -24.17 -22.02
C ARG A 173 -17.67 -22.78 -21.49
N LEU A 174 -16.60 -22.65 -20.68
CA LEU A 174 -16.13 -21.39 -20.15
C LEU A 174 -15.73 -20.42 -21.27
N ARG A 175 -14.96 -20.89 -22.25
CA ARG A 175 -14.53 -20.10 -23.41
C ARG A 175 -15.70 -19.76 -24.33
N GLY A 176 -16.56 -20.71 -24.63
CA GLY A 176 -17.59 -20.59 -25.65
C GLY A 176 -17.05 -20.37 -27.06
N GLU A 177 -17.87 -19.78 -27.94
CA GLU A 177 -17.50 -19.56 -29.35
C GLU A 177 -16.96 -18.16 -29.65
N VAL A 178 -16.94 -17.27 -28.66
CA VAL A 178 -16.51 -15.86 -28.81
C VAL A 178 -14.98 -15.74 -28.82
N PRO A 179 -14.41 -14.95 -29.74
CA PRO A 179 -12.99 -14.65 -29.69
C PRO A 179 -12.62 -14.02 -28.34
N GLY A 180 -11.41 -14.28 -27.85
CA GLY A 180 -10.87 -13.58 -26.68
C GLY A 180 -10.64 -12.11 -26.93
N SER A 181 -10.25 -11.36 -25.88
CA SER A 181 -9.73 -10.00 -26.06
C SER A 181 -8.59 -9.98 -27.08
N GLN A 182 -8.28 -8.79 -27.64
CA GLN A 182 -7.18 -8.69 -28.59
C GLN A 182 -5.86 -9.21 -28.00
N GLY A 183 -5.58 -8.91 -26.73
CA GLY A 183 -4.39 -9.43 -26.04
C GLY A 183 -4.37 -10.97 -25.96
N ASN A 184 -5.51 -11.62 -25.67
CA ASN A 184 -5.61 -13.07 -25.67
C ASN A 184 -5.44 -13.65 -27.08
N GLN A 185 -5.99 -13.02 -28.11
CA GLN A 185 -5.82 -13.45 -29.51
C GLN A 185 -4.35 -13.37 -29.93
N ASP A 186 -3.64 -12.30 -29.57
CA ASP A 186 -2.22 -12.14 -29.90
C ASP A 186 -1.35 -13.20 -29.20
N ARG A 187 -1.63 -13.50 -27.92
CA ARG A 187 -0.98 -14.59 -27.17
C ARG A 187 -1.25 -15.95 -27.81
N GLU A 188 -2.51 -16.24 -28.10
CA GLU A 188 -2.93 -17.49 -28.73
C GLU A 188 -2.32 -17.66 -30.13
N ALA A 189 -2.20 -16.57 -30.91
CA ALA A 189 -1.52 -16.61 -32.20
C ALA A 189 -0.04 -16.99 -32.07
N MET A 190 0.67 -16.43 -31.08
CA MET A 190 2.07 -16.79 -30.84
C MET A 190 2.19 -18.22 -30.31
N MET A 191 1.37 -18.63 -29.37
CA MET A 191 1.37 -20.00 -28.86
C MET A 191 1.06 -21.02 -29.97
N ALA A 192 0.14 -20.70 -30.87
CA ALA A 192 -0.19 -21.55 -32.00
C ALA A 192 0.98 -21.69 -32.99
N ARG A 193 1.81 -20.66 -33.22
CA ARG A 193 3.05 -20.73 -34.01
C ARG A 193 4.06 -21.70 -33.40
N TRP A 194 4.26 -21.65 -32.09
CA TRP A 194 5.13 -22.60 -31.38
C TRP A 194 4.62 -24.07 -31.54
N ILE A 195 3.31 -24.27 -31.46
CA ILE A 195 2.70 -25.57 -31.68
C ILE A 195 2.94 -26.01 -33.12
N ARG A 196 2.73 -25.11 -34.10
CA ARG A 196 2.96 -25.38 -35.52
C ARG A 196 4.40 -25.78 -35.79
N TRP A 197 5.36 -25.01 -35.27
CA TRP A 197 6.79 -25.33 -35.36
C TRP A 197 7.12 -26.75 -34.85
N ALA A 198 6.68 -27.05 -33.63
CA ALA A 198 6.98 -28.37 -33.04
C ALA A 198 6.32 -29.52 -33.82
N MET A 199 5.13 -29.29 -34.35
CA MET A 199 4.46 -30.31 -35.20
C MET A 199 5.14 -30.50 -36.54
N ASP A 200 5.71 -29.47 -37.13
CA ASP A 200 6.40 -29.53 -38.44
C ASP A 200 7.74 -30.23 -38.37
N GLN A 201 8.36 -30.36 -37.17
CA GLN A 201 9.59 -31.17 -37.01
C GLN A 201 9.35 -32.68 -37.26
N GLN A 202 8.15 -33.19 -37.06
CA GLN A 202 7.72 -34.57 -37.31
C GLN A 202 8.56 -35.68 -36.66
N ASP A 203 9.39 -35.35 -35.65
CA ASP A 203 10.34 -36.25 -34.99
C ASP A 203 9.85 -36.82 -33.65
N GLY A 204 8.59 -36.56 -33.27
CA GLY A 204 8.00 -37.08 -32.05
C GLY A 204 6.62 -36.50 -31.69
N ALA A 205 6.11 -36.91 -30.55
CA ALA A 205 4.86 -36.35 -30.00
C ALA A 205 5.10 -34.98 -29.41
N VAL A 206 4.08 -34.12 -29.49
CA VAL A 206 4.06 -32.77 -28.93
C VAL A 206 3.02 -32.72 -27.84
N LEU A 207 3.43 -32.24 -26.67
CA LEU A 207 2.52 -31.96 -25.52
C LEU A 207 2.56 -30.49 -25.21
N VAL A 208 1.38 -29.89 -25.01
CA VAL A 208 1.19 -28.48 -24.73
C VAL A 208 0.51 -28.33 -23.36
N VAL A 209 1.05 -27.46 -22.50
CA VAL A 209 0.49 -27.11 -21.19
C VAL A 209 0.20 -25.61 -21.18
N CYS A 210 -1.07 -25.25 -21.12
CA CYS A 210 -1.49 -23.84 -21.14
C CYS A 210 -2.69 -23.61 -20.23
N GLY A 211 -2.95 -22.37 -19.86
CA GLY A 211 -4.17 -21.96 -19.16
C GLY A 211 -5.40 -22.47 -19.91
N GLY A 212 -6.33 -23.04 -19.16
CA GLY A 212 -7.45 -23.75 -19.73
C GLY A 212 -8.32 -22.90 -20.65
N TYR A 213 -8.34 -21.59 -20.44
CA TYR A 213 -9.05 -20.65 -21.31
C TYR A 213 -8.52 -20.64 -22.75
N HIS A 214 -7.19 -20.82 -22.95
CA HIS A 214 -6.55 -20.82 -24.26
C HIS A 214 -6.66 -22.14 -25.00
N ALA A 215 -6.76 -23.24 -24.27
CA ALA A 215 -6.72 -24.59 -24.87
C ALA A 215 -7.73 -24.84 -26.01
N PRO A 216 -9.02 -24.44 -25.90
CA PRO A 216 -10.00 -24.64 -26.99
C PRO A 216 -9.67 -23.84 -28.26
N ALA A 217 -9.07 -22.65 -28.11
CA ALA A 217 -8.64 -21.84 -29.25
C ALA A 217 -7.41 -22.46 -29.94
N LEU A 218 -6.42 -22.87 -29.15
CA LEU A 218 -5.17 -23.47 -29.67
C LEU A 218 -5.42 -24.76 -30.43
N MET A 219 -6.40 -25.59 -30.01
CA MET A 219 -6.79 -26.81 -30.73
C MET A 219 -7.19 -26.55 -32.19
N LYS A 220 -7.66 -25.34 -32.50
CA LYS A 220 -8.11 -24.95 -33.84
C LYS A 220 -7.07 -24.11 -34.59
N LEU A 221 -6.42 -23.16 -33.89
CA LEU A 221 -5.58 -22.13 -34.51
C LEU A 221 -4.34 -22.69 -35.19
N TRP A 222 -3.60 -23.59 -34.56
CA TRP A 222 -2.33 -24.11 -35.08
C TRP A 222 -2.48 -24.83 -36.45
N GLN A 223 -3.65 -25.40 -36.71
CA GLN A 223 -3.93 -26.14 -37.96
C GLN A 223 -4.02 -25.21 -39.17
N ASN A 224 -4.43 -23.96 -38.95
CA ASN A 224 -4.65 -22.98 -40.00
C ASN A 224 -3.41 -22.11 -40.30
N LEU A 225 -2.30 -22.33 -39.57
CA LEU A 225 -1.06 -21.60 -39.80
C LEU A 225 -0.22 -22.21 -40.92
N PRO A 226 0.54 -21.40 -41.66
CA PRO A 226 1.55 -21.88 -42.58
C PRO A 226 2.61 -22.70 -41.84
N SER A 227 3.40 -23.48 -42.61
CA SER A 227 4.50 -24.25 -42.03
C SER A 227 5.53 -23.33 -41.39
N GLU A 228 6.03 -23.71 -40.21
CA GLU A 228 7.03 -22.97 -39.44
C GLU A 228 8.31 -23.82 -39.31
N GLU A 229 9.30 -23.54 -40.17
CA GLU A 229 10.54 -24.32 -40.18
C GLU A 229 11.50 -23.99 -39.03
N HIS A 230 11.46 -22.75 -38.55
CA HIS A 230 12.31 -22.23 -37.48
C HIS A 230 11.50 -21.93 -36.22
N GLU A 231 12.19 -21.92 -35.05
CA GLU A 231 11.57 -21.44 -33.80
C GLU A 231 11.02 -20.03 -33.97
N PRO A 232 9.78 -19.74 -33.49
CA PRO A 232 9.24 -18.40 -33.52
C PRO A 232 10.16 -17.39 -32.83
N GLU A 233 10.48 -16.32 -33.54
CA GLU A 233 11.33 -15.26 -33.02
C GLU A 233 10.58 -14.35 -32.02
N LEU A 234 11.31 -13.70 -31.12
CA LEU A 234 10.79 -12.68 -30.29
C LEU A 234 10.19 -11.54 -31.13
N PRO A 235 9.00 -11.02 -30.79
CA PRO A 235 8.44 -9.88 -31.47
C PRO A 235 9.38 -8.68 -31.44
N ALA A 236 9.42 -7.91 -32.53
CA ALA A 236 10.18 -6.67 -32.55
C ALA A 236 9.65 -5.71 -31.49
N ILE A 237 10.54 -5.01 -30.79
CA ILE A 237 10.17 -4.08 -29.70
C ILE A 237 9.14 -3.03 -30.19
N SER A 238 9.27 -2.57 -31.43
CA SER A 238 8.31 -1.64 -32.07
C SER A 238 6.90 -2.19 -32.19
N GLN A 239 6.68 -3.48 -32.11
CA GLN A 239 5.38 -4.13 -32.14
C GLN A 239 4.83 -4.46 -30.75
N CYS A 240 5.64 -4.27 -29.73
CA CYS A 240 5.32 -4.68 -28.36
C CYS A 240 4.76 -3.56 -27.49
N PHE A 241 4.92 -2.30 -27.92
CA PHE A 241 4.49 -1.13 -27.17
C PHE A 241 3.60 -0.24 -28.04
N ASP A 242 2.35 -0.05 -27.64
CA ASP A 242 1.35 0.72 -28.39
C ASP A 242 1.71 2.21 -28.48
N ASP A 243 2.50 2.71 -27.53
CA ASP A 243 2.99 4.08 -27.43
C ASP A 243 4.38 4.29 -28.04
N TRP A 244 4.88 3.27 -28.79
CA TRP A 244 6.20 3.36 -29.41
C TRP A 244 6.23 4.46 -30.48
N GLN A 245 7.01 5.51 -30.19
CA GLN A 245 7.31 6.58 -31.15
C GLN A 245 8.73 6.30 -31.67
N GLY A 246 8.91 6.19 -32.96
CA GLY A 246 10.09 5.69 -33.71
C GLY A 246 11.50 5.83 -33.12
N ASP A 247 11.69 6.77 -32.17
CA ASP A 247 12.96 7.00 -31.49
C ASP A 247 13.00 6.44 -30.04
N THR A 248 11.90 5.90 -29.50
CA THR A 248 11.88 5.35 -28.15
C THR A 248 12.63 4.03 -28.09
N GLN A 249 13.71 3.98 -27.31
CA GLN A 249 14.46 2.76 -27.05
C GLN A 249 14.00 2.12 -25.76
N TYR A 250 13.77 0.80 -25.77
CA TYR A 250 13.43 0.01 -24.59
C TYR A 250 14.55 -0.93 -24.18
N THR A 251 14.74 -1.08 -22.89
CA THR A 251 15.55 -2.16 -22.31
C THR A 251 14.61 -3.23 -21.82
N THR A 252 14.79 -4.46 -22.32
CA THR A 252 14.02 -5.62 -21.89
C THR A 252 14.92 -6.61 -21.16
N GLY A 253 14.34 -7.38 -20.25
CA GLY A 253 15.07 -8.41 -19.53
C GLY A 253 14.14 -9.34 -18.77
N SER A 254 14.68 -10.51 -18.40
CA SER A 254 13.98 -11.44 -17.53
C SER A 254 14.94 -12.07 -16.53
N TYR A 255 14.51 -12.23 -15.28
CA TYR A 255 15.32 -12.76 -14.19
C TYR A 255 14.50 -13.68 -13.31
N LEU A 256 15.15 -14.70 -12.72
CA LEU A 256 14.56 -15.47 -11.65
C LEU A 256 14.55 -14.65 -10.36
N VAL A 257 13.41 -14.67 -9.68
CA VAL A 257 13.23 -14.00 -8.39
C VAL A 257 12.76 -15.00 -7.34
N PRO A 258 13.19 -14.88 -6.08
CA PRO A 258 12.53 -15.56 -4.98
C PRO A 258 11.07 -15.13 -4.91
N TYR A 259 10.17 -16.08 -4.74
CA TYR A 259 8.75 -15.76 -4.59
C TYR A 259 8.24 -16.22 -3.23
N SER A 260 7.01 -15.86 -2.84
CA SER A 260 6.45 -16.30 -1.57
C SER A 260 5.04 -16.85 -1.75
N TYR A 261 4.64 -17.77 -0.87
CA TYR A 261 3.26 -18.25 -0.84
C TYR A 261 2.27 -17.13 -0.56
N LYS A 262 2.67 -16.14 0.27
CA LYS A 262 1.85 -14.98 0.54
C LYS A 262 1.53 -14.18 -0.75
N ARG A 263 2.48 -14.03 -1.65
CA ARG A 263 2.26 -13.41 -2.98
C ARG A 263 1.49 -14.33 -3.94
N LEU A 264 1.63 -15.63 -3.77
CA LEU A 264 0.95 -16.63 -4.58
C LEU A 264 -0.53 -16.76 -4.20
N ASP A 265 -0.91 -16.41 -2.97
CA ASP A 265 -2.28 -16.52 -2.50
C ASP A 265 -3.21 -15.56 -3.25
N ALA A 266 -4.32 -16.06 -3.76
CA ALA A 266 -5.32 -15.29 -4.49
C ALA A 266 -5.87 -14.09 -3.70
N PHE A 267 -5.78 -14.10 -2.37
CA PHE A 267 -6.20 -12.99 -1.51
C PHE A 267 -5.22 -11.81 -1.47
N THR A 268 -3.99 -11.98 -1.95
CA THR A 268 -2.94 -10.96 -1.90
C THR A 268 -2.44 -10.50 -3.27
N GLY A 269 -3.10 -10.86 -4.38
CA GLY A 269 -2.82 -10.28 -5.69
C GLY A 269 -2.62 -11.23 -6.86
N TYR A 270 -2.79 -12.55 -6.70
CA TYR A 270 -2.72 -13.50 -7.80
C TYR A 270 -4.09 -14.13 -8.09
N ALA A 271 -4.83 -13.55 -9.06
CA ALA A 271 -6.26 -13.86 -9.26
C ALA A 271 -6.55 -15.17 -10.03
N SER A 272 -5.64 -15.65 -10.90
CA SER A 272 -5.86 -16.86 -11.72
C SER A 272 -5.38 -18.16 -11.08
N GLY A 273 -4.62 -18.07 -9.98
CA GLY A 273 -4.10 -19.22 -9.26
C GLY A 273 -5.09 -19.87 -8.29
N MET A 274 -4.64 -20.95 -7.65
CA MET A 274 -5.36 -21.60 -6.56
C MET A 274 -5.17 -20.83 -5.25
N PRO A 275 -6.23 -20.63 -4.45
CA PRO A 275 -6.11 -20.04 -3.13
C PRO A 275 -5.43 -20.98 -2.15
N SER A 276 -4.90 -20.45 -1.05
CA SER A 276 -4.33 -21.24 0.05
C SER A 276 -3.11 -22.08 -0.37
N PRO A 277 -2.01 -21.47 -0.88
CA PRO A 277 -0.89 -22.20 -1.48
C PRO A 277 -0.25 -23.25 -0.56
N ALA A 278 -0.18 -23.01 0.76
CA ALA A 278 0.33 -24.03 1.67
C ALA A 278 -0.59 -25.25 1.75
N PHE A 279 -1.90 -25.03 1.72
CA PHE A 279 -2.86 -26.16 1.64
C PHE A 279 -2.68 -26.96 0.36
N GLN A 280 -2.53 -26.28 -0.79
CA GLN A 280 -2.31 -26.95 -2.07
C GLN A 280 -0.97 -27.74 -2.09
N GLN A 281 0.07 -27.20 -1.45
CA GLN A 281 1.32 -27.91 -1.25
C GLN A 281 1.13 -29.18 -0.44
N TRP A 282 0.37 -29.15 0.65
CA TRP A 282 0.10 -30.33 1.45
C TRP A 282 -0.76 -31.36 0.70
N VAL A 283 -1.70 -30.91 -0.15
CA VAL A 283 -2.44 -31.79 -1.06
C VAL A 283 -1.50 -32.48 -2.06
N TRP A 284 -0.51 -31.76 -2.55
CA TRP A 284 0.51 -32.33 -3.44
C TRP A 284 1.39 -33.35 -2.73
N GLU A 285 1.84 -33.07 -1.51
CA GLU A 285 2.77 -33.91 -0.74
C GLU A 285 2.11 -35.15 -0.12
N PHE A 286 0.91 -34.97 0.46
CA PHE A 286 0.30 -35.99 1.32
C PHE A 286 -1.06 -36.52 0.80
N GLY A 287 -1.62 -35.90 -0.25
CA GLY A 287 -2.98 -36.12 -0.69
C GLY A 287 -4.02 -35.34 0.15
N LEU A 288 -5.24 -35.28 -0.40
CA LEU A 288 -6.31 -34.40 0.09
C LEU A 288 -6.72 -34.68 1.54
N GLU A 289 -6.87 -35.95 1.91
CA GLU A 289 -7.30 -36.34 3.28
C GLU A 289 -6.29 -35.91 4.35
N GLN A 290 -5.02 -36.20 4.13
CA GLN A 290 -3.97 -35.88 5.08
C GLN A 290 -3.69 -34.36 5.12
N ALA A 291 -3.82 -33.67 3.99
CA ALA A 291 -3.65 -32.23 3.92
C ALA A 291 -4.66 -31.49 4.81
N GLY A 292 -5.92 -31.93 4.81
CA GLY A 292 -6.96 -31.34 5.66
C GLY A 292 -6.67 -31.51 7.16
N LEU A 293 -6.28 -32.71 7.57
CA LEU A 293 -5.91 -33.01 8.95
C LEU A 293 -4.67 -32.20 9.39
N TYR A 294 -3.66 -32.11 8.53
CA TYR A 294 -2.45 -31.36 8.77
C TYR A 294 -2.72 -29.84 8.89
N ALA A 295 -3.56 -29.31 7.98
CA ALA A 295 -3.99 -27.91 8.04
C ALA A 295 -4.67 -27.60 9.37
N PHE A 296 -5.60 -28.45 9.80
CA PHE A 296 -6.30 -28.27 11.07
C PHE A 296 -5.34 -28.29 12.26
N GLN A 297 -4.39 -29.22 12.29
CA GLN A 297 -3.37 -29.26 13.32
C GLN A 297 -2.54 -27.97 13.37
N ARG A 298 -2.06 -27.47 12.20
CA ARG A 298 -1.26 -26.24 12.12
C ARG A 298 -2.04 -25.01 12.56
N ILE A 299 -3.34 -24.94 12.23
CA ILE A 299 -4.22 -23.87 12.68
C ILE A 299 -4.35 -23.90 14.21
N LEU A 300 -4.61 -25.06 14.81
CA LEU A 300 -4.67 -25.19 16.27
C LEU A 300 -3.37 -24.78 16.97
N GLU A 301 -2.23 -25.19 16.43
CA GLU A 301 -0.91 -24.78 16.95
C GLU A 301 -0.75 -23.25 16.92
N ARG A 302 -1.19 -22.61 15.83
CA ARG A 302 -1.15 -21.15 15.65
C ARG A 302 -2.08 -20.44 16.64
N LEU A 303 -3.33 -20.90 16.77
CA LEU A 303 -4.30 -20.32 17.70
C LEU A 303 -3.81 -20.40 19.16
N ARG A 304 -3.22 -21.55 19.57
CA ARG A 304 -2.64 -21.71 20.90
C ARG A 304 -1.47 -20.77 21.16
N LYS A 305 -0.57 -20.58 20.18
CA LYS A 305 0.55 -19.62 20.29
C LYS A 305 0.09 -18.19 20.49
N LEU A 306 -1.09 -17.86 19.98
CA LEU A 306 -1.70 -16.52 20.05
C LEU A 306 -2.69 -16.38 21.21
N ASN A 307 -2.83 -17.41 22.06
CA ASN A 307 -3.80 -17.47 23.16
C ASN A 307 -5.26 -17.29 22.70
N LEU A 308 -5.57 -17.68 21.45
CA LEU A 308 -6.93 -17.71 20.95
C LEU A 308 -7.63 -19.02 21.39
N PRO A 309 -8.93 -18.96 21.73
CA PRO A 309 -9.64 -20.10 22.32
C PRO A 309 -9.84 -21.24 21.31
N ALA A 310 -9.36 -22.44 21.65
CA ALA A 310 -9.62 -23.69 20.93
C ALA A 310 -9.57 -24.86 21.92
N SER A 311 -10.74 -25.31 22.39
CA SER A 311 -10.84 -26.41 23.37
C SER A 311 -10.79 -27.77 22.67
N THR A 312 -10.57 -28.83 23.48
CA THR A 312 -10.62 -30.21 22.99
C THR A 312 -12.02 -30.58 22.48
N ALA A 313 -13.08 -30.01 23.07
CA ALA A 313 -14.45 -30.21 22.62
C ALA A 313 -14.68 -29.58 21.23
N ASP A 314 -14.12 -28.39 21.00
CA ASP A 314 -14.17 -27.72 19.67
C ASP A 314 -13.46 -28.57 18.61
N MET A 315 -12.31 -29.18 18.95
CA MET A 315 -11.61 -30.09 18.05
C MET A 315 -12.46 -31.27 17.62
N GLY A 316 -13.14 -31.92 18.58
CA GLY A 316 -14.08 -33.00 18.30
C GLY A 316 -15.25 -32.54 17.43
N ALA A 317 -15.79 -31.36 17.71
CA ALA A 317 -16.88 -30.74 16.92
C ALA A 317 -16.47 -30.44 15.48
N VAL A 318 -15.25 -29.88 15.26
CA VAL A 318 -14.71 -29.65 13.91
C VAL A 318 -14.63 -30.95 13.13
N TYR A 319 -14.02 -31.99 13.70
CA TYR A 319 -13.86 -33.27 12.99
C TYR A 319 -15.19 -33.90 12.58
N LEU A 320 -16.17 -33.94 13.50
CA LEU A 320 -17.50 -34.46 13.19
C LEU A 320 -18.22 -33.63 12.12
N ARG A 321 -18.10 -32.31 12.21
CA ARG A 321 -18.73 -31.37 11.26
C ARG A 321 -18.10 -31.48 9.87
N VAL A 322 -16.79 -31.62 9.76
CA VAL A 322 -16.10 -31.85 8.47
C VAL A 322 -16.67 -33.07 7.76
N GLN A 323 -16.77 -34.21 8.47
CA GLN A 323 -17.32 -35.44 7.89
C GLN A 323 -18.80 -35.29 7.50
N ALA A 324 -19.57 -34.57 8.32
CA ALA A 324 -20.99 -34.33 8.04
C ALA A 324 -21.18 -33.43 6.82
N LEU A 325 -20.37 -32.34 6.71
CA LEU A 325 -20.41 -31.41 5.56
C LEU A 325 -19.99 -32.10 4.26
N ALA A 326 -18.92 -32.88 4.27
CA ALA A 326 -18.48 -33.62 3.10
C ALA A 326 -19.56 -34.58 2.59
N ARG A 327 -20.18 -35.33 3.49
CA ARG A 327 -21.29 -36.24 3.13
C ARG A 327 -22.52 -35.49 2.60
N LEU A 328 -22.89 -34.37 3.26
CA LEU A 328 -24.03 -33.56 2.83
C LEU A 328 -23.85 -33.01 1.43
N ARG A 329 -22.60 -32.60 1.12
CA ARG A 329 -22.23 -32.03 -0.18
C ARG A 329 -21.88 -33.08 -1.24
N GLY A 330 -21.91 -34.37 -0.90
CA GLY A 330 -21.60 -35.48 -1.81
C GLY A 330 -20.11 -35.56 -2.19
N HIS A 331 -19.20 -35.05 -1.33
CA HIS A 331 -17.76 -35.18 -1.54
C HIS A 331 -17.27 -36.56 -1.14
N GLN A 332 -16.35 -37.15 -1.91
CA GLN A 332 -15.74 -38.45 -1.57
C GLN A 332 -14.80 -38.31 -0.37
N LEU A 333 -14.02 -37.22 -0.36
CA LEU A 333 -13.18 -36.82 0.76
C LEU A 333 -13.50 -35.36 1.14
N PRO A 334 -13.27 -34.96 2.41
CA PRO A 334 -13.44 -33.56 2.81
C PRO A 334 -12.55 -32.63 2.00
N LEU A 335 -13.16 -31.68 1.30
CA LEU A 335 -12.48 -30.65 0.53
C LEU A 335 -12.06 -29.48 1.43
N ARG A 336 -11.23 -28.59 0.91
CA ARG A 336 -10.73 -27.40 1.62
C ARG A 336 -11.86 -26.61 2.28
N ASN A 337 -12.96 -26.36 1.57
CA ASN A 337 -14.10 -25.60 2.10
C ASN A 337 -14.87 -26.35 3.20
N ASP A 338 -14.89 -27.67 3.20
CA ASP A 338 -15.52 -28.44 4.30
C ASP A 338 -14.75 -28.21 5.61
N TRP A 339 -13.42 -28.18 5.54
CA TRP A 339 -12.56 -27.86 6.66
C TRP A 339 -12.76 -26.43 7.13
N LEU A 340 -12.76 -25.46 6.21
CA LEU A 340 -12.93 -24.04 6.51
C LEU A 340 -14.28 -23.78 7.21
N ASP A 341 -15.37 -24.28 6.63
CA ASP A 341 -16.72 -24.11 7.17
C ASP A 341 -16.90 -24.82 8.53
N ALA A 342 -16.32 -26.01 8.68
CA ALA A 342 -16.39 -26.73 9.94
C ALA A 342 -15.61 -26.01 11.05
N MET A 343 -14.42 -25.50 10.74
CA MET A 343 -13.61 -24.75 11.69
C MET A 343 -14.28 -23.42 12.07
N ALA A 344 -14.77 -22.66 11.09
CA ALA A 344 -15.49 -21.41 11.36
C ALA A 344 -16.70 -21.65 12.27
N GLY A 345 -17.56 -22.60 11.91
CA GLY A 345 -18.76 -22.89 12.66
C GLY A 345 -18.57 -23.57 14.02
N SER A 346 -17.33 -24.02 14.33
CA SER A 346 -17.04 -24.66 15.62
C SER A 346 -16.13 -23.80 16.53
N LEU A 347 -15.21 -23.02 15.93
CA LEU A 347 -14.23 -22.22 16.68
C LEU A 347 -14.71 -20.78 16.92
N VAL A 348 -15.44 -20.19 15.97
CA VAL A 348 -16.00 -18.85 16.12
C VAL A 348 -17.26 -18.92 16.97
N LYS A 349 -17.29 -18.15 18.06
CA LYS A 349 -18.39 -18.15 19.04
C LYS A 349 -19.28 -16.92 18.98
N GLU A 350 -18.80 -15.87 18.30
CA GLU A 350 -19.49 -14.60 18.18
C GLU A 350 -20.23 -14.51 16.85
N ALA A 351 -21.22 -13.62 16.79
CA ALA A 351 -21.89 -13.30 15.54
C ALA A 351 -20.91 -12.61 14.57
N MET A 352 -20.98 -12.95 13.30
CA MET A 352 -20.12 -12.40 12.27
C MET A 352 -20.90 -11.37 11.45
N ASP A 353 -20.38 -10.14 11.40
CA ASP A 353 -20.96 -9.05 10.61
C ASP A 353 -20.41 -9.00 9.18
N VAL A 354 -19.34 -9.75 8.90
CA VAL A 354 -18.69 -9.81 7.58
C VAL A 354 -18.78 -11.23 7.00
N PRO A 355 -18.87 -11.36 5.66
CA PRO A 355 -18.91 -12.69 5.03
C PRO A 355 -17.62 -13.47 5.25
N LEU A 356 -17.69 -14.79 5.19
CA LEU A 356 -16.55 -15.68 5.33
C LEU A 356 -15.50 -15.42 4.24
N PRO A 357 -14.20 -15.34 4.57
CA PRO A 357 -13.15 -14.95 3.62
C PRO A 357 -13.08 -15.77 2.33
N TRP A 358 -13.41 -17.04 2.36
CA TRP A 358 -13.38 -17.93 1.20
C TRP A 358 -14.63 -17.89 0.31
N THR A 359 -15.61 -17.06 0.66
CA THR A 359 -16.82 -16.85 -0.16
C THR A 359 -16.66 -15.68 -1.15
N TYR A 360 -15.60 -14.91 -1.05
CA TYR A 360 -15.28 -13.80 -1.96
C TYR A 360 -13.80 -13.80 -2.32
N ARG A 361 -13.42 -13.03 -3.34
CA ARG A 361 -12.02 -12.77 -3.72
C ARG A 361 -11.58 -11.39 -3.27
N GLY A 362 -10.30 -11.25 -2.98
CA GLY A 362 -9.68 -10.00 -2.57
C GLY A 362 -9.14 -10.02 -1.13
N PRO A 363 -8.69 -8.88 -0.62
CA PRO A 363 -8.11 -8.77 0.71
C PRO A 363 -9.15 -9.04 1.79
N LEU A 364 -8.68 -9.49 2.96
CA LEU A 364 -9.55 -9.67 4.13
C LEU A 364 -10.21 -8.34 4.51
N ARG A 365 -11.51 -8.39 4.74
CA ARG A 365 -12.29 -7.19 5.08
C ARG A 365 -11.99 -6.73 6.51
N PRO A 366 -11.98 -5.41 6.77
CA PRO A 366 -11.92 -4.90 8.13
C PRO A 366 -13.05 -5.50 8.99
N GLY A 367 -12.73 -5.88 10.23
CA GLY A 367 -13.70 -6.56 11.12
C GLY A 367 -13.79 -8.08 10.94
N THR A 368 -12.97 -8.70 10.09
CA THR A 368 -12.87 -10.16 10.02
C THR A 368 -12.41 -10.72 11.36
N GLU A 369 -13.11 -11.74 11.84
CA GLU A 369 -12.89 -12.37 13.14
C GLU A 369 -11.43 -12.91 13.24
N PRO A 370 -10.70 -12.68 14.34
CA PRO A 370 -9.28 -13.01 14.48
C PRO A 370 -8.92 -14.48 14.22
N ILE A 371 -9.79 -15.42 14.60
CA ILE A 371 -9.58 -16.86 14.32
C ILE A 371 -9.55 -17.10 12.81
N LEU A 372 -10.48 -16.50 12.05
CA LEU A 372 -10.54 -16.63 10.59
C LEU A 372 -9.30 -16.02 9.92
N VAL A 373 -8.82 -14.89 10.43
CA VAL A 373 -7.55 -14.28 9.94
C VAL A 373 -6.39 -15.25 10.10
N GLN A 374 -6.29 -15.92 11.26
CA GLN A 374 -5.22 -16.89 11.50
C GLN A 374 -5.39 -18.18 10.67
N MET A 375 -6.61 -18.63 10.45
CA MET A 375 -6.90 -19.76 9.56
C MET A 375 -6.39 -19.45 8.14
N MET A 376 -6.76 -18.31 7.58
CA MET A 376 -6.33 -17.90 6.25
C MET A 376 -4.80 -17.75 6.16
N ALA A 377 -4.17 -17.15 7.16
CA ALA A 377 -2.71 -17.00 7.20
C ALA A 377 -1.96 -18.34 7.22
N VAL A 378 -2.47 -19.35 7.95
CA VAL A 378 -1.86 -20.68 7.97
C VAL A 378 -2.02 -21.39 6.62
N LEU A 379 -3.17 -21.27 5.98
CA LEU A 379 -3.44 -21.92 4.69
C LEU A 379 -2.72 -21.23 3.51
N ALA A 380 -2.54 -19.91 3.59
CA ALA A 380 -1.66 -19.19 2.67
C ALA A 380 -0.21 -19.64 2.83
N GLY A 381 0.27 -19.76 4.07
CA GLY A 381 1.62 -20.21 4.42
C GLY A 381 2.66 -19.10 4.39
N GLU A 382 3.81 -19.41 5.00
CA GLU A 382 4.95 -18.49 5.14
C GLU A 382 6.17 -18.93 4.29
N SER A 383 5.97 -19.84 3.33
CA SER A 383 7.10 -20.36 2.53
C SER A 383 7.64 -19.28 1.60
N HIS A 384 8.98 -19.16 1.59
CA HIS A 384 9.73 -18.29 0.70
C HIS A 384 10.73 -19.09 -0.10
N GLY A 385 10.84 -18.75 -1.36
CA GLY A 385 11.82 -19.29 -2.25
C GLY A 385 13.23 -18.76 -1.99
N LYS A 386 14.20 -19.45 -2.54
CA LYS A 386 15.61 -19.03 -2.49
C LYS A 386 16.31 -19.39 -3.79
N LEU A 387 16.99 -18.42 -4.38
CA LEU A 387 17.80 -18.66 -5.57
C LEU A 387 19.07 -19.43 -5.23
N ALA A 388 19.50 -20.26 -6.17
CA ALA A 388 20.82 -20.90 -6.13
C ALA A 388 21.94 -19.85 -6.26
N ALA A 389 23.11 -20.13 -5.68
CA ALA A 389 24.22 -19.16 -5.62
C ALA A 389 24.71 -18.66 -6.98
N ASN A 390 24.60 -19.49 -8.03
CA ASN A 390 25.08 -19.17 -9.39
C ASN A 390 23.98 -18.59 -10.29
N THR A 391 22.84 -18.17 -9.75
CA THR A 391 21.79 -17.54 -10.54
C THR A 391 22.22 -16.14 -10.97
N PRO A 392 22.13 -15.75 -12.25
CA PRO A 392 22.43 -14.40 -12.73
C PRO A 392 21.61 -13.35 -12.01
N ARG A 393 22.26 -12.22 -11.67
CA ARG A 393 21.64 -11.12 -10.93
C ARG A 393 21.64 -9.83 -11.75
N PRO A 394 20.58 -8.98 -11.64
CA PRO A 394 20.53 -7.68 -12.30
C PRO A 394 21.66 -6.74 -11.88
N PRO A 395 22.07 -5.81 -12.76
CA PRO A 395 23.12 -4.83 -12.46
C PRO A 395 22.89 -4.00 -11.20
N LEU A 396 21.61 -3.64 -10.90
CA LEU A 396 21.26 -2.88 -9.71
C LEU A 396 21.70 -3.58 -8.41
N LEU A 397 21.57 -4.89 -8.30
CA LEU A 397 21.98 -5.62 -7.10
C LEU A 397 23.51 -5.51 -6.89
N ILE A 398 24.26 -5.64 -7.96
CA ILE A 398 25.73 -5.55 -7.92
C ILE A 398 26.13 -4.11 -7.54
N SER A 399 25.53 -3.12 -8.19
CA SER A 399 25.77 -1.69 -7.91
C SER A 399 25.41 -1.35 -6.46
N LEU A 400 24.28 -1.85 -5.95
CA LEU A 400 23.86 -1.63 -4.57
C LEU A 400 24.84 -2.25 -3.56
N GLU A 401 25.29 -3.48 -3.76
CA GLU A 401 26.28 -4.13 -2.88
C GLU A 401 27.57 -3.31 -2.78
N LEU A 402 28.04 -2.80 -3.91
CA LEU A 402 29.23 -1.93 -3.95
C LEU A 402 28.99 -0.60 -3.23
N GLU A 403 27.84 0.02 -3.43
CA GLU A 403 27.47 1.29 -2.82
C GLU A 403 27.30 1.16 -1.30
N LEU A 404 26.63 0.13 -0.81
CA LEU A 404 26.49 -0.15 0.62
C LEU A 404 27.87 -0.41 1.27
N ALA A 405 28.77 -1.13 0.59
CA ALA A 405 30.13 -1.36 1.05
C ALA A 405 30.92 -0.04 1.11
N ARG A 406 30.82 0.81 0.07
CA ARG A 406 31.45 2.14 0.02
C ARG A 406 30.99 3.04 1.17
N LEU A 407 29.72 3.01 1.49
CA LEU A 407 29.09 3.80 2.55
C LEU A 407 29.24 3.17 3.94
N ALA A 408 29.85 1.99 4.06
CA ALA A 408 29.96 1.21 5.28
C ALA A 408 28.59 0.99 5.97
N ILE A 409 27.55 0.72 5.15
CA ILE A 409 26.21 0.34 5.62
C ILE A 409 26.12 -1.19 5.60
N THR A 410 25.77 -1.78 6.72
CA THR A 410 25.51 -3.23 6.84
C THR A 410 24.03 -3.49 7.09
N ILE A 411 23.49 -4.55 6.47
CA ILE A 411 22.11 -5.01 6.69
C ILE A 411 22.17 -6.47 7.18
N PRO A 412 21.61 -6.82 8.34
CA PRO A 412 20.80 -5.99 9.23
C PRO A 412 21.62 -5.11 10.18
N SER A 413 21.12 -3.92 10.53
CA SER A 413 21.71 -3.03 11.54
C SER A 413 20.73 -1.93 11.96
N GLU A 414 21.11 -1.17 13.01
CA GLU A 414 20.50 0.14 13.32
C GLU A 414 21.53 1.23 13.07
N VAL A 415 21.16 2.29 12.35
CA VAL A 415 22.05 3.34 11.94
C VAL A 415 21.50 4.68 12.44
N LYS A 416 22.35 5.43 13.15
CA LYS A 416 22.08 6.83 13.54
C LYS A 416 22.98 7.73 12.72
N LEU A 417 22.37 8.66 12.01
CA LEU A 417 23.05 9.59 11.10
C LEU A 417 22.97 11.01 11.66
N ASP A 418 24.08 11.72 11.58
CA ASP A 418 24.21 13.14 11.86
C ASP A 418 24.36 13.88 10.53
N LEU A 419 23.30 14.52 10.06
CA LEU A 419 23.24 15.16 8.74
C LEU A 419 24.16 16.38 8.60
N LEU A 420 24.76 16.84 9.68
CA LEU A 420 25.81 17.84 9.62
C LEU A 420 27.10 17.28 9.00
N LYS A 421 27.29 15.94 9.04
CA LYS A 421 28.47 15.28 8.48
C LYS A 421 28.21 14.88 7.01
N PRO A 422 29.14 15.27 6.08
CA PRO A 422 28.98 14.92 4.66
C PRO A 422 28.85 13.42 4.38
N GLU A 423 29.54 12.57 5.14
CA GLU A 423 29.50 11.12 5.02
C GLU A 423 28.11 10.57 5.39
N ASP A 424 27.52 11.07 6.47
CA ASP A 424 26.20 10.65 6.92
C ASP A 424 25.10 11.17 5.98
N ARG A 425 25.29 12.31 5.32
CA ARG A 425 24.39 12.77 4.25
C ARG A 425 24.37 11.81 3.06
N GLN A 426 25.53 11.26 2.66
CA GLN A 426 25.57 10.27 1.58
C GLN A 426 24.85 8.97 1.99
N ARG A 427 25.02 8.51 3.23
CA ARG A 427 24.30 7.36 3.79
C ARG A 427 22.79 7.60 3.81
N SER A 428 22.35 8.76 4.28
CA SER A 428 20.96 9.17 4.31
C SER A 428 20.34 9.14 2.91
N ARG A 429 21.00 9.72 1.90
CA ARG A 429 20.53 9.70 0.50
C ARG A 429 20.32 8.27 -0.01
N ALA A 430 21.26 7.37 0.19
CA ALA A 430 21.14 5.99 -0.24
C ALA A 430 19.97 5.27 0.47
N LEU A 431 19.77 5.50 1.78
CA LEU A 431 18.65 4.92 2.53
C LEU A 431 17.29 5.49 2.09
N HIS A 432 17.21 6.78 1.77
CA HIS A 432 16.01 7.38 1.20
C HIS A 432 15.73 6.86 -0.21
N GLN A 433 16.73 6.63 -1.05
CA GLN A 433 16.57 6.01 -2.37
C GLN A 433 16.02 4.58 -2.25
N LEU A 434 16.53 3.78 -1.31
CA LEU A 434 15.98 2.43 -1.02
C LEU A 434 14.53 2.49 -0.52
N SER A 435 14.22 3.48 0.32
CA SER A 435 12.85 3.71 0.81
C SER A 435 11.89 4.10 -0.31
N LEU A 436 12.32 4.95 -1.26
CA LEU A 436 11.56 5.31 -2.46
C LEU A 436 11.21 4.13 -3.34
N LEU A 437 12.15 3.19 -3.48
CA LEU A 437 11.94 1.94 -4.20
C LEU A 437 11.10 0.93 -3.40
N ALA A 438 10.62 1.32 -2.22
CA ALA A 438 9.82 0.47 -1.32
C ALA A 438 10.53 -0.85 -0.98
N ILE A 439 11.86 -0.83 -0.82
CA ILE A 439 12.63 -2.04 -0.50
C ILE A 439 12.30 -2.48 0.94
N PRO A 440 11.79 -3.71 1.13
CA PRO A 440 11.41 -4.22 2.44
C PRO A 440 12.57 -4.21 3.44
N GLY A 441 12.26 -3.87 4.68
CA GLY A 441 13.24 -3.88 5.77
C GLY A 441 14.02 -2.57 5.96
N ILE A 442 13.76 -1.54 5.17
CA ILE A 442 14.39 -0.21 5.28
C ILE A 442 13.38 0.75 5.91
N HIS A 443 13.57 1.09 7.18
CA HIS A 443 12.63 1.92 7.94
C HIS A 443 13.31 3.08 8.62
N CYS A 444 12.88 4.30 8.33
CA CYS A 444 13.24 5.49 9.09
C CYS A 444 12.35 5.57 10.34
N LEU A 445 12.93 5.39 11.52
CA LEU A 445 12.21 5.46 12.80
C LEU A 445 12.05 6.91 13.27
N LYS A 446 13.05 7.76 12.98
CA LYS A 446 13.07 9.17 13.30
C LYS A 446 13.90 9.90 12.26
N GLY A 447 13.41 11.01 11.71
CA GLY A 447 14.13 11.76 10.70
C GLY A 447 13.45 13.06 10.31
N VAL A 448 14.12 13.83 9.48
CA VAL A 448 13.70 15.16 9.01
C VAL A 448 12.31 15.15 8.32
N GLY A 449 11.92 14.03 7.75
CA GLY A 449 10.64 13.91 7.02
C GLY A 449 9.41 13.60 7.86
N GLN A 450 9.54 13.24 9.14
CA GLN A 450 8.40 12.79 9.96
C GLN A 450 7.79 13.86 10.86
N ALA A 451 8.52 14.92 11.17
CA ALA A 451 8.05 15.96 12.07
C ALA A 451 8.74 17.27 11.72
N MET A 452 8.90 17.78 10.58
CA MET A 452 9.47 19.13 10.26
C MET A 452 10.15 19.86 11.44
N SER A 453 10.64 19.06 12.39
CA SER A 453 11.49 19.51 13.50
C SER A 453 12.87 19.73 12.92
N GLY A 454 13.51 20.84 13.17
CA GLY A 454 14.87 21.11 12.70
C GLY A 454 15.93 20.16 13.26
N GLU A 455 15.58 18.89 13.47
CA GLU A 455 16.47 17.81 13.88
C GLU A 455 17.34 17.40 12.70
N MET A 456 18.63 17.65 12.80
CA MET A 456 19.65 17.25 11.82
C MET A 456 20.15 15.82 12.07
N SER A 457 19.29 14.92 12.59
CA SER A 457 19.63 13.53 12.87
C SER A 457 18.57 12.57 12.39
N GLU A 458 18.98 11.42 11.86
CA GLU A 458 18.11 10.35 11.44
C GLU A 458 18.42 9.05 12.19
N HIS A 459 17.40 8.27 12.46
CA HIS A 459 17.53 6.94 13.04
C HIS A 459 16.83 5.93 12.13
N TRP A 460 17.62 5.01 11.58
CA TRP A 460 17.17 3.99 10.64
C TRP A 460 17.26 2.61 11.25
N GLN A 461 16.25 1.79 11.01
CA GLN A 461 16.26 0.35 11.27
C GLN A 461 16.35 -0.38 9.94
N LEU A 462 17.43 -1.17 9.78
CA LEU A 462 17.69 -1.95 8.57
C LEU A 462 17.53 -3.43 8.91
N ARG A 463 16.68 -4.11 8.19
CA ARG A 463 16.44 -5.56 8.29
C ARG A 463 16.66 -6.20 6.93
N ALA A 464 16.89 -7.52 6.90
CA ALA A 464 17.01 -8.31 5.69
C ALA A 464 15.86 -9.34 5.61
N PRO A 465 14.62 -8.91 5.35
CA PRO A 465 13.53 -9.84 5.16
C PRO A 465 13.72 -10.66 3.88
N LEU A 466 13.07 -11.81 3.81
CA LEU A 466 13.23 -12.73 2.67
C LEU A 466 12.77 -12.15 1.34
N GLU A 467 11.80 -11.23 1.37
CA GLU A 467 11.27 -10.54 0.20
C GLU A 467 12.21 -9.46 -0.37
N GLN A 468 13.24 -9.05 0.38
CA GLN A 468 14.11 -7.94 -0.02
C GLN A 468 14.82 -8.19 -1.35
N VAL A 469 15.33 -9.40 -1.57
CA VAL A 469 16.03 -9.75 -2.82
C VAL A 469 15.06 -9.69 -4.01
N ALA A 470 13.85 -10.20 -3.86
CA ALA A 470 12.83 -10.13 -4.91
C ALA A 470 12.49 -8.66 -5.25
N ALA A 471 12.25 -7.83 -4.23
CA ALA A 471 11.96 -6.41 -4.41
C ALA A 471 13.12 -5.66 -5.11
N LEU A 472 14.38 -5.98 -4.78
CA LEU A 472 15.55 -5.40 -5.45
C LEU A 472 15.66 -5.83 -6.92
N ILE A 473 15.34 -7.10 -7.24
CA ILE A 473 15.32 -7.57 -8.64
C ILE A 473 14.21 -6.87 -9.42
N GLU A 474 13.03 -6.70 -8.83
CA GLU A 474 11.92 -5.93 -9.41
C GLU A 474 12.31 -4.45 -9.60
N ALA A 475 12.96 -3.85 -8.61
CA ALA A 475 13.46 -2.47 -8.68
C ALA A 475 14.53 -2.29 -9.79
N ALA A 476 15.23 -3.34 -10.20
CA ALA A 476 16.19 -3.28 -11.30
C ALA A 476 15.56 -2.92 -12.65
N SER A 477 14.23 -3.08 -12.80
CA SER A 477 13.49 -2.57 -13.95
C SER A 477 13.49 -1.05 -14.02
N TYR A 478 13.76 -0.34 -12.91
CA TYR A 478 13.82 1.12 -12.85
C TYR A 478 15.20 1.70 -13.23
N GLY A 479 16.28 0.94 -13.08
CA GLY A 479 17.61 1.41 -13.43
C GLY A 479 18.72 0.47 -12.99
N ALA A 480 19.92 0.70 -13.52
CA ALA A 480 21.11 -0.10 -13.22
C ALA A 480 21.81 0.32 -11.92
N THR A 481 21.61 1.57 -11.48
CA THR A 481 22.11 2.10 -10.20
C THR A 481 20.96 2.49 -9.28
N LEU A 482 21.27 2.63 -7.99
CA LEU A 482 20.27 3.02 -7.00
C LEU A 482 19.67 4.40 -7.28
N ALA A 483 20.50 5.35 -7.70
CA ALA A 483 20.08 6.71 -8.03
C ALA A 483 19.18 6.75 -9.28
N ASP A 484 19.56 6.03 -10.35
CA ASP A 484 18.77 5.95 -11.58
C ASP A 484 17.41 5.30 -11.32
N ALA A 485 17.40 4.21 -10.53
CA ALA A 485 16.18 3.51 -10.18
C ALA A 485 15.24 4.40 -9.34
N ALA A 486 15.76 5.12 -8.36
CA ALA A 486 14.98 6.06 -7.54
C ALA A 486 14.43 7.22 -8.38
N LEU A 487 15.24 7.77 -9.30
CA LEU A 487 14.83 8.83 -10.22
C LEU A 487 13.66 8.37 -11.10
N ALA A 488 13.80 7.22 -11.76
CA ALA A 488 12.77 6.67 -12.64
C ALA A 488 11.46 6.40 -11.90
N LYS A 489 11.54 5.97 -10.62
CA LYS A 489 10.34 5.78 -9.76
C LYS A 489 9.62 7.09 -9.45
N LEU A 490 10.36 8.17 -9.19
CA LEU A 490 9.78 9.50 -8.96
C LEU A 490 9.19 10.09 -10.24
N GLU A 491 9.83 9.87 -11.40
CA GLU A 491 9.30 10.31 -12.68
C GLU A 491 7.99 9.62 -13.04
N GLU A 492 7.88 8.32 -12.81
CA GLU A 492 6.62 7.58 -12.93
C GLU A 492 5.53 8.18 -12.05
N ALA A 493 5.84 8.43 -10.76
CA ALA A 493 4.89 9.02 -9.82
C ALA A 493 4.47 10.45 -10.24
N LEU A 494 5.38 11.23 -10.81
CA LEU A 494 5.07 12.57 -11.31
C LEU A 494 4.12 12.53 -12.53
N LEU A 495 4.32 11.59 -13.44
CA LEU A 495 3.44 11.39 -14.61
C LEU A 495 2.02 10.98 -14.20
N GLU A 496 1.87 10.16 -13.16
CA GLU A 496 0.57 9.72 -12.64
C GLU A 496 -0.25 10.87 -12.02
N LEU A 497 0.39 11.99 -11.64
CA LEU A 497 -0.29 13.13 -11.03
C LEU A 497 -1.06 14.02 -12.02
N HIS A 498 -0.87 13.87 -13.32
CA HIS A 498 -1.53 14.72 -14.31
C HIS A 498 -3.05 14.58 -14.24
N GLY A 499 -3.73 15.69 -13.84
CA GLY A 499 -5.19 15.76 -13.75
C GLY A 499 -5.81 15.20 -12.46
N SER A 500 -5.01 14.83 -11.44
CA SER A 500 -5.52 14.31 -10.16
C SER A 500 -5.96 15.44 -9.21
N GLN A 501 -6.97 15.16 -8.36
CA GLN A 501 -7.31 16.04 -7.22
C GLN A 501 -6.20 15.95 -6.16
N GLY A 502 -5.94 17.07 -5.46
CA GLY A 502 -4.88 17.14 -4.44
C GLY A 502 -3.46 17.21 -5.01
N MET A 503 -3.30 17.73 -6.21
CA MET A 503 -2.03 17.82 -6.94
C MET A 503 -0.94 18.54 -6.14
N VAL A 504 -1.27 19.62 -5.41
CA VAL A 504 -0.32 20.38 -4.60
C VAL A 504 0.30 19.51 -3.50
N VAL A 505 -0.53 18.76 -2.75
CA VAL A 505 -0.05 17.86 -1.67
C VAL A 505 0.86 16.76 -2.23
N ALA A 506 0.48 16.18 -3.37
CA ALA A 506 1.27 15.13 -4.00
C ALA A 506 2.62 15.66 -4.53
N LEU A 507 2.64 16.83 -5.15
CA LEU A 507 3.88 17.49 -5.60
C LEU A 507 4.80 17.85 -4.42
N VAL A 508 4.25 18.34 -3.31
CA VAL A 508 5.03 18.59 -2.09
C VAL A 508 5.67 17.31 -1.56
N LYS A 509 4.90 16.20 -1.57
CA LYS A 509 5.43 14.89 -1.17
C LYS A 509 6.58 14.46 -2.07
N LEU A 510 6.42 14.57 -3.39
CA LEU A 510 7.48 14.24 -4.37
C LEU A 510 8.71 15.13 -4.20
N LEU A 511 8.52 16.44 -3.97
CA LEU A 511 9.61 17.38 -3.72
C LEU A 511 10.44 16.98 -2.49
N ASN A 512 9.77 16.66 -1.38
CA ASN A 512 10.44 16.21 -0.16
C ASN A 512 11.19 14.89 -0.38
N GLN A 513 10.58 13.93 -1.05
CA GLN A 513 11.19 12.64 -1.36
C GLN A 513 12.44 12.81 -2.25
N ALA A 514 12.34 13.63 -3.29
CA ALA A 514 13.44 13.91 -4.21
C ALA A 514 14.61 14.64 -3.50
N ALA A 515 14.29 15.61 -2.66
CA ALA A 515 15.27 16.34 -1.88
C ALA A 515 16.04 15.41 -0.93
N LEU A 516 15.34 14.57 -0.16
CA LEU A 516 15.94 13.60 0.77
C LEU A 516 16.78 12.54 0.02
N ALA A 517 16.34 12.13 -1.16
CA ALA A 517 17.09 11.21 -2.02
C ALA A 517 18.29 11.85 -2.75
N GLY A 518 18.46 13.17 -2.64
CA GLY A 518 19.56 13.92 -3.25
C GLY A 518 19.42 14.08 -4.78
N LEU A 519 18.19 14.09 -5.31
CA LEU A 519 17.87 14.20 -6.74
C LEU A 519 17.51 15.65 -7.11
N ALA A 520 18.54 16.54 -7.10
CA ALA A 520 18.36 17.99 -7.21
C ALA A 520 17.71 18.44 -8.55
N ASP A 521 18.12 17.85 -9.68
CA ASP A 521 17.55 18.20 -11.00
C ASP A 521 16.06 17.85 -11.11
N PHE A 522 15.65 16.72 -10.54
CA PHE A 522 14.25 16.33 -10.48
C PHE A 522 13.47 17.26 -9.54
N SER A 523 14.06 17.62 -8.39
CA SER A 523 13.44 18.57 -7.45
C SER A 523 13.11 19.91 -8.12
N SER A 524 13.98 20.41 -8.98
CA SER A 524 13.74 21.67 -9.73
C SER A 524 12.52 21.56 -10.66
N ARG A 525 12.37 20.45 -11.38
CA ARG A 525 11.19 20.19 -12.24
C ARG A 525 9.89 20.10 -11.45
N VAL A 526 9.92 19.47 -10.28
CA VAL A 526 8.73 19.39 -9.39
C VAL A 526 8.35 20.77 -8.87
N VAL A 527 9.33 21.62 -8.54
CA VAL A 527 9.09 22.99 -8.09
C VAL A 527 8.41 23.84 -9.18
N GLU A 528 8.78 23.69 -10.44
CA GLU A 528 8.11 24.37 -11.56
C GLU A 528 6.64 23.96 -11.68
N GLN A 529 6.34 22.67 -11.59
CA GLN A 529 4.96 22.17 -11.61
C GLN A 529 4.17 22.60 -10.37
N LEU A 530 4.79 22.61 -9.19
CA LEU A 530 4.19 23.10 -7.96
C LEU A 530 3.81 24.59 -8.09
N THR A 531 4.66 25.40 -8.71
CA THR A 531 4.38 26.83 -8.99
C THR A 531 3.10 27.00 -9.80
N ALA A 532 2.91 26.19 -10.84
CA ALA A 532 1.71 26.22 -11.66
C ALA A 532 0.47 25.72 -10.90
N ALA A 533 0.60 24.63 -10.15
CA ALA A 533 -0.49 24.03 -9.37
C ALA A 533 -0.99 24.95 -8.25
N VAL A 534 -0.09 25.59 -7.50
CA VAL A 534 -0.41 26.55 -6.43
C VAL A 534 -1.27 27.72 -6.94
N SER A 535 -1.03 28.21 -8.16
CA SER A 535 -1.79 29.32 -8.73
C SER A 535 -3.28 28.99 -8.94
N GLN A 536 -3.61 27.70 -9.10
CA GLN A 536 -4.97 27.20 -9.32
C GLN A 536 -5.62 26.60 -8.07
N GLU A 537 -4.81 26.39 -7.00
CA GLU A 537 -5.30 25.74 -5.80
C GLU A 537 -6.33 26.58 -5.06
N GLY A 538 -7.41 25.96 -4.65
CA GLY A 538 -8.53 26.55 -3.88
C GLY A 538 -8.58 26.10 -2.42
N ASN A 539 -7.72 25.17 -1.98
CA ASN A 539 -7.69 24.67 -0.63
C ASN A 539 -6.59 25.37 0.19
N PHE A 540 -7.01 26.03 1.26
CA PHE A 540 -6.11 26.81 2.13
C PHE A 540 -5.10 25.93 2.87
N GLU A 541 -5.53 24.75 3.30
CA GLU A 541 -4.73 23.79 4.04
C GLU A 541 -3.61 23.19 3.18
N ASP A 542 -3.88 22.92 1.91
CA ASP A 542 -2.91 22.40 0.94
C ASP A 542 -1.84 23.46 0.61
N LEU A 543 -2.26 24.72 0.48
CA LEU A 543 -1.31 25.84 0.33
C LEU A 543 -0.44 26.03 1.56
N GLY A 544 -1.00 25.86 2.77
CA GLY A 544 -0.24 25.90 4.01
C GLY A 544 0.87 24.85 4.03
N LEU A 545 0.56 23.62 3.64
CA LEU A 545 1.55 22.53 3.52
C LEU A 545 2.65 22.84 2.50
N ALA A 546 2.27 23.39 1.33
CA ALA A 546 3.23 23.77 0.29
C ALA A 546 4.15 24.90 0.76
N LEU A 547 3.61 25.90 1.43
CA LEU A 547 4.37 27.03 1.97
C LEU A 547 5.36 26.56 3.04
N GLU A 548 4.92 25.72 3.97
CA GLU A 548 5.77 25.14 5.01
C GLU A 548 6.94 24.36 4.41
N ALA A 549 6.64 23.45 3.48
CA ALA A 549 7.66 22.62 2.83
C ALA A 549 8.69 23.46 2.04
N ALA A 550 8.22 24.41 1.23
CA ALA A 550 9.09 25.28 0.46
C ALA A 550 9.95 26.17 1.36
N HIS A 551 9.37 26.74 2.41
CA HIS A 551 10.08 27.58 3.38
C HIS A 551 11.13 26.79 4.16
N MET A 552 10.82 25.57 4.61
CA MET A 552 11.75 24.70 5.31
C MET A 552 12.95 24.31 4.41
N LEU A 553 12.69 23.91 3.17
CA LEU A 553 13.75 23.60 2.21
C LEU A 553 14.60 24.85 1.87
N TYR A 554 13.99 26.02 1.75
CA TYR A 554 14.70 27.27 1.50
C TYR A 554 15.64 27.64 2.66
N ARG A 555 15.20 27.49 3.90
CA ARG A 555 15.95 27.84 5.11
C ARG A 555 16.97 26.79 5.54
N HIS A 556 16.63 25.53 5.44
CA HIS A 556 17.37 24.41 6.03
C HIS A 556 17.79 23.34 5.04
N GLY A 557 17.56 23.55 3.74
CA GLY A 557 17.88 22.60 2.68
C GLY A 557 19.35 22.50 2.28
N GLU A 558 20.30 22.89 3.15
CA GLU A 558 21.74 22.78 2.86
C GLU A 558 22.17 21.35 2.54
N SER A 559 21.65 20.39 3.32
CA SER A 559 21.98 18.97 3.15
C SER A 559 21.52 18.39 1.81
N VAL A 560 20.51 19.02 1.19
CA VAL A 560 19.91 18.60 -0.09
C VAL A 560 20.22 19.57 -1.23
N GLY A 561 21.01 20.61 -0.99
CA GLY A 561 21.44 21.60 -1.99
C GLY A 561 20.36 22.60 -2.41
N MET A 562 19.29 22.75 -1.61
CA MET A 562 18.15 23.61 -1.92
C MET A 562 18.07 24.89 -1.08
N GLN A 563 19.01 25.08 -0.14
CA GLN A 563 19.06 26.29 0.68
C GLN A 563 19.29 27.53 -0.19
N GLY A 564 18.43 28.54 0.01
CA GLY A 564 18.55 29.81 -0.73
C GLY A 564 18.20 29.72 -2.21
N SER A 565 17.56 28.63 -2.67
CA SER A 565 17.18 28.43 -4.08
C SER A 565 16.22 29.51 -4.57
N PRO A 566 16.54 30.25 -5.66
CA PRO A 566 15.63 31.26 -6.22
C PRO A 566 14.30 30.73 -6.68
N ILE A 567 14.27 29.46 -7.11
CA ILE A 567 13.05 28.79 -7.57
C ILE A 567 12.13 28.53 -6.35
N LEU A 568 12.67 28.03 -5.23
CA LEU A 568 11.89 27.88 -3.99
C LEU A 568 11.37 29.24 -3.47
N LEU A 569 12.15 30.31 -3.62
CA LEU A 569 11.68 31.63 -3.26
C LEU A 569 10.44 32.03 -4.07
N THR A 570 10.43 31.77 -5.36
CA THR A 570 9.24 32.01 -6.22
C THR A 570 8.02 31.21 -5.74
N VAL A 571 8.20 29.94 -5.37
CA VAL A 571 7.10 29.13 -4.81
C VAL A 571 6.59 29.73 -3.51
N ILE A 572 7.49 30.14 -2.61
CA ILE A 572 7.12 30.78 -1.34
C ILE A 572 6.31 32.03 -1.60
N GLN A 573 6.73 32.91 -2.53
CA GLN A 573 6.02 34.14 -2.87
C GLN A 573 4.60 33.88 -3.36
N ILE A 574 4.45 33.01 -4.38
CA ILE A 574 3.13 32.71 -4.97
C ILE A 574 2.22 32.02 -3.97
N THR A 575 2.77 31.06 -3.20
CA THR A 575 1.99 30.32 -2.19
C THR A 575 1.56 31.21 -1.03
N PHE A 576 2.44 32.08 -0.55
CA PHE A 576 2.14 33.03 0.52
C PHE A 576 1.04 33.98 0.12
N ASP A 577 1.12 34.59 -1.07
CA ASP A 577 0.10 35.50 -1.57
C ASP A 577 -1.26 34.81 -1.77
N ARG A 578 -1.25 33.61 -2.33
CA ARG A 578 -2.47 32.85 -2.55
C ARG A 578 -3.09 32.38 -1.25
N ALA A 579 -2.27 31.92 -0.28
CA ALA A 579 -2.74 31.51 1.05
C ALA A 579 -3.35 32.69 1.81
N LEU A 580 -2.76 33.89 1.76
CA LEU A 580 -3.34 35.09 2.36
C LEU A 580 -4.69 35.46 1.75
N TRP A 581 -4.81 35.37 0.43
CA TRP A 581 -6.07 35.61 -0.26
C TRP A 581 -7.17 34.65 0.14
N LEU A 582 -6.84 33.34 0.23
CA LEU A 582 -7.79 32.32 0.72
C LEU A 582 -8.10 32.51 2.21
N CYS A 583 -7.10 32.81 3.04
CA CYS A 583 -7.30 33.11 4.45
C CYS A 583 -8.35 34.19 4.67
N GLU A 584 -8.33 35.25 3.83
CA GLU A 584 -9.32 36.33 3.93
C GLU A 584 -10.72 35.87 3.49
N SER A 585 -10.82 35.05 2.43
CA SER A 585 -12.07 34.63 1.79
C SER A 585 -12.77 33.45 2.47
N TYR A 586 -12.04 32.63 3.22
CA TYR A 586 -12.54 31.36 3.79
C TYR A 586 -13.58 31.61 4.88
N GLY A 587 -14.78 31.04 4.73
CA GLY A 587 -15.92 31.27 5.63
C GLY A 587 -16.04 30.27 6.78
N SER A 588 -15.86 28.97 6.53
CA SER A 588 -16.01 27.92 7.55
C SER A 588 -14.92 26.87 7.41
N VAL A 589 -14.53 26.25 8.52
CA VAL A 589 -13.52 25.18 8.58
C VAL A 589 -14.20 23.84 8.83
N ASN A 590 -13.80 22.80 8.05
CA ASN A 590 -14.23 21.46 8.34
C ASN A 590 -13.55 20.97 9.63
N PRO A 591 -14.27 20.47 10.63
CA PRO A 591 -13.68 19.97 11.88
C PRO A 591 -12.59 18.92 11.68
N ALA A 592 -12.70 18.08 10.63
CA ALA A 592 -11.68 17.09 10.30
C ALA A 592 -10.34 17.70 9.85
N ASP A 593 -10.36 18.92 9.31
CA ASP A 593 -9.19 19.63 8.79
C ASP A 593 -8.62 20.68 9.77
N SER A 594 -9.17 20.79 10.98
CA SER A 594 -8.79 21.82 11.96
C SER A 594 -7.27 21.89 12.23
N HIS A 595 -6.61 20.73 12.35
CA HIS A 595 -5.15 20.69 12.54
C HIS A 595 -4.38 21.22 11.32
N ARG A 596 -4.81 20.86 10.11
CA ARG A 596 -4.19 21.33 8.86
C ARG A 596 -4.43 22.82 8.66
N HIS A 597 -5.61 23.30 9.04
CA HIS A 597 -5.96 24.71 9.00
C HIS A 597 -5.06 25.55 9.92
N ILE A 598 -4.87 25.12 11.15
CA ILE A 598 -3.92 25.73 12.08
C ILE A 598 -2.49 25.69 11.54
N ALA A 599 -2.05 24.56 10.97
CA ALA A 599 -0.72 24.44 10.36
C ALA A 599 -0.50 25.43 9.22
N ALA A 600 -1.53 25.73 8.42
CA ALA A 600 -1.45 26.75 7.38
C ALA A 600 -1.22 28.15 7.96
N PHE A 601 -1.92 28.53 9.04
CA PHE A 601 -1.62 29.77 9.76
C PHE A 601 -0.21 29.82 10.34
N GLN A 602 0.27 28.67 10.88
CA GLN A 602 1.65 28.58 11.40
C GLN A 602 2.68 28.78 10.30
N ALA A 603 2.45 28.20 9.11
CA ALA A 603 3.34 28.37 7.94
C ALA A 603 3.43 29.83 7.52
N ILE A 604 2.28 30.51 7.35
CA ILE A 604 2.25 31.94 6.99
C ILE A 604 2.94 32.75 8.08
N ARG A 605 2.67 32.49 9.37
CA ARG A 605 3.31 33.18 10.50
C ARG A 605 4.83 33.01 10.52
N LEU A 606 5.34 31.81 10.23
CA LEU A 606 6.79 31.55 10.17
C LEU A 606 7.46 32.39 9.09
N VAL A 607 6.90 32.44 7.89
CA VAL A 607 7.42 33.29 6.80
C VAL A 607 7.35 34.77 7.19
N THR A 608 6.20 35.23 7.74
CA THR A 608 6.03 36.63 8.17
C THR A 608 7.04 37.02 9.27
N ARG A 609 7.26 36.14 10.27
CA ARG A 609 8.23 36.36 11.34
C ARG A 609 9.64 36.53 10.79
N ASP A 610 10.05 35.65 9.87
CA ASP A 610 11.39 35.67 9.30
C ASP A 610 11.62 36.91 8.44
N LEU A 611 10.56 37.40 7.74
CA LEU A 611 10.58 38.67 7.02
C LEU A 611 10.73 39.88 7.97
N LEU A 612 9.99 39.92 9.06
CA LEU A 612 10.02 40.98 10.05
C LEU A 612 11.36 41.03 10.80
N ALA A 613 12.06 39.93 10.93
CA ALA A 613 13.36 39.83 11.55
C ALA A 613 14.49 40.43 10.68
N LEU A 614 14.27 40.68 9.38
CA LEU A 614 15.23 41.28 8.47
C LEU A 614 15.13 42.81 8.51
N PRO A 615 16.31 43.53 8.39
CA PRO A 615 16.29 44.97 8.15
C PRO A 615 15.51 45.32 6.87
N ASP A 616 14.83 46.46 6.84
CA ASP A 616 13.99 46.89 5.71
C ASP A 616 14.70 46.89 4.37
N VAL A 617 16.00 47.33 4.34
CA VAL A 617 16.82 47.33 3.14
C VAL A 617 17.07 45.91 2.61
N ASP A 618 17.38 44.99 3.51
CA ASP A 618 17.64 43.59 3.14
C ASP A 618 16.33 42.88 2.73
N ARG A 619 15.21 43.15 3.43
CA ARG A 619 13.91 42.63 3.09
C ARG A 619 13.48 43.05 1.68
N ASN A 620 13.55 44.34 1.37
CA ASN A 620 13.16 44.88 0.07
C ASN A 620 14.08 44.40 -1.07
N THR A 621 15.33 44.06 -0.76
CA THR A 621 16.32 43.61 -1.75
C THR A 621 16.20 42.09 -2.00
N LEU A 622 16.05 41.30 -0.93
CA LEU A 622 16.03 39.83 -1.04
C LEU A 622 14.62 39.26 -1.31
N PHE A 623 13.59 39.95 -0.82
CA PHE A 623 12.20 39.50 -0.87
C PHE A 623 11.24 40.59 -1.36
N PRO A 624 11.46 41.20 -2.53
CA PRO A 624 10.71 42.40 -2.94
C PRO A 624 9.20 42.17 -3.14
N ALA A 625 8.75 40.93 -3.31
CA ALA A 625 7.35 40.56 -3.53
C ALA A 625 6.67 40.01 -2.28
N LEU A 626 7.36 39.88 -1.13
CA LEU A 626 6.80 39.38 0.11
C LEU A 626 6.48 40.51 1.07
N GLU A 627 5.20 40.84 1.26
CA GLU A 627 4.74 41.93 2.12
C GLU A 627 4.26 41.39 3.49
N ALA A 628 5.11 41.46 4.50
CA ALA A 628 4.77 41.09 5.87
C ALA A 628 3.55 41.85 6.41
N ASP A 629 3.45 43.17 6.10
CA ASP A 629 2.36 44.04 6.55
C ASP A 629 0.99 43.62 6.02
N ARG A 630 0.96 42.99 4.84
CA ARG A 630 -0.25 42.41 4.26
C ARG A 630 -0.78 41.25 5.10
N ALA A 631 0.10 40.37 5.57
CA ALA A 631 -0.31 39.28 6.48
C ALA A 631 -0.90 39.82 7.78
N LEU A 632 -0.26 40.83 8.40
CA LEU A 632 -0.76 41.48 9.61
C LEU A 632 -2.15 42.09 9.38
N THR A 633 -2.36 42.79 8.26
CA THR A 633 -3.63 43.41 7.89
C THR A 633 -4.74 42.35 7.67
N VAL A 634 -4.42 41.25 6.97
CA VAL A 634 -5.38 40.15 6.76
C VAL A 634 -5.80 39.53 8.07
N TRP A 635 -4.84 39.25 8.96
CA TRP A 635 -5.15 38.67 10.28
C TRP A 635 -5.94 39.61 11.18
N GLN A 636 -5.66 40.91 11.18
CA GLN A 636 -6.45 41.89 11.92
C GLN A 636 -7.92 41.89 11.45
N ARG A 637 -8.16 41.92 10.15
CA ARG A 637 -9.52 41.82 9.59
C ARG A 637 -10.18 40.50 9.92
N LYS A 638 -9.46 39.37 9.81
CA LYS A 638 -9.98 38.02 10.09
C LYS A 638 -10.37 37.87 11.56
N ALA A 639 -9.52 38.31 12.47
CA ALA A 639 -9.81 38.27 13.92
C ALA A 639 -11.04 39.11 14.31
N ALA A 640 -11.24 40.27 13.65
CA ALA A 640 -12.38 41.19 13.91
C ALA A 640 -13.68 40.73 13.22
N SER A 641 -13.62 39.87 12.19
CA SER A 641 -14.82 39.44 11.43
C SER A 641 -15.71 38.51 12.25
N THR A 642 -16.95 38.90 12.46
CA THR A 642 -17.99 38.10 13.18
C THR A 642 -18.45 36.91 12.35
N ASP A 643 -18.35 36.96 11.03
CA ASP A 643 -18.80 35.95 10.10
C ASP A 643 -17.74 34.87 9.86
N ALA A 644 -16.50 35.11 10.27
CA ALA A 644 -15.43 34.17 10.14
C ALA A 644 -15.51 33.02 11.17
N ASP A 645 -15.02 31.84 10.76
CA ASP A 645 -14.96 30.67 11.63
C ASP A 645 -14.18 30.97 12.93
N PRO A 646 -14.68 30.58 14.12
CA PRO A 646 -14.03 30.83 15.40
C PRO A 646 -12.58 30.31 15.46
N LEU A 647 -12.29 29.14 14.89
CA LEU A 647 -10.92 28.62 14.83
C LEU A 647 -9.98 29.57 14.06
N SER A 648 -10.42 30.04 12.89
CA SER A 648 -9.67 31.00 12.07
C SER A 648 -9.49 32.33 12.75
N ARG A 649 -10.50 32.83 13.46
CA ARG A 649 -10.43 34.07 14.27
C ARG A 649 -9.38 33.95 15.38
N GLY A 650 -9.41 32.82 16.10
CA GLY A 650 -8.45 32.54 17.17
C GLY A 650 -7.03 32.38 16.60
N ALA A 651 -6.86 31.68 15.47
CA ALA A 651 -5.56 31.51 14.84
C ALA A 651 -4.98 32.84 14.31
N ALA A 652 -5.81 33.70 13.71
CA ALA A 652 -5.39 35.00 13.21
C ALA A 652 -4.94 35.92 14.39
N LEU A 653 -5.73 35.97 15.48
CA LEU A 653 -5.37 36.74 16.66
C LEU A 653 -4.11 36.17 17.34
N GLY A 654 -3.99 34.85 17.43
CA GLY A 654 -2.81 34.18 17.96
C GLY A 654 -1.55 34.46 17.14
N ALA A 655 -1.65 34.51 15.81
CA ALA A 655 -0.55 34.86 14.92
C ALA A 655 -0.08 36.30 15.19
N LEU A 656 -1.01 37.27 15.32
CA LEU A 656 -0.69 38.66 15.68
C LEU A 656 0.01 38.76 17.03
N LEU A 657 -0.51 38.11 18.07
CA LEU A 657 0.06 38.09 19.41
C LEU A 657 1.50 37.52 19.42
N SER A 658 1.70 36.44 18.69
CA SER A 658 3.02 35.78 18.66
C SER A 658 4.13 36.57 17.95
N LEU A 659 3.77 37.61 17.18
CA LEU A 659 4.71 38.49 16.48
C LEU A 659 4.89 39.85 17.23
N ASN A 660 4.17 40.05 18.32
CA ASN A 660 4.09 41.36 19.01
C ASN A 660 5.36 41.73 19.77
N ASP A 661 6.26 40.79 20.08
CA ASP A 661 7.56 41.08 20.71
C ASP A 661 8.45 41.97 19.83
N THR A 662 8.04 42.23 18.59
CA THR A 662 8.74 43.07 17.61
C THR A 662 8.11 44.47 17.41
N GLN A 663 6.94 44.76 18.08
CA GLN A 663 6.21 46.03 17.91
C GLN A 663 5.89 46.74 19.25
N PRO A 664 5.90 48.10 19.33
CA PRO A 664 5.85 48.86 20.61
C PRO A 664 4.46 49.06 21.25
N ASP A 665 3.32 48.62 20.71
CA ASP A 665 1.97 48.93 21.23
C ASP A 665 1.23 47.68 21.74
N THR A 666 1.74 47.12 22.86
CA THR A 666 1.37 45.79 23.36
C THR A 666 0.11 45.73 24.24
N ALA A 667 -0.26 46.80 24.91
CA ALA A 667 -1.31 46.75 25.94
C ALA A 667 -2.72 46.53 25.38
N SER A 668 -3.02 47.02 24.19
CA SER A 668 -4.34 46.88 23.56
C SER A 668 -4.58 45.46 22.97
N LEU A 669 -3.51 44.76 22.57
CA LEU A 669 -3.63 43.44 21.97
C LEU A 669 -3.85 42.31 22.99
N ASN A 670 -3.30 42.46 24.22
CA ASN A 670 -3.41 41.43 25.27
C ASN A 670 -4.83 41.25 25.83
N ALA A 671 -5.67 42.27 25.74
CA ALA A 671 -7.09 42.17 26.15
C ALA A 671 -8.01 41.52 25.10
N GLN A 672 -7.57 41.45 23.84
CA GLN A 672 -8.40 40.94 22.73
C GLN A 672 -8.72 39.44 22.78
N PRO A 673 -7.85 38.51 23.25
CA PRO A 673 -8.19 37.08 23.36
C PRO A 673 -9.42 36.84 24.25
N LEU A 674 -9.49 37.44 25.43
CA LEU A 674 -10.64 37.30 26.32
C LEU A 674 -11.89 37.95 25.75
N ALA A 675 -11.73 39.10 25.11
CA ALA A 675 -12.85 39.78 24.43
C ALA A 675 -13.41 38.93 23.30
N LEU A 676 -12.54 38.27 22.50
CA LEU A 676 -12.97 37.32 21.45
C LEU A 676 -13.76 36.18 22.07
N LEU A 677 -13.20 35.49 23.08
CA LEU A 677 -13.84 34.32 23.71
C LEU A 677 -15.17 34.66 24.34
N ALA A 678 -15.29 35.83 25.01
CA ALA A 678 -16.52 36.29 25.65
C ALA A 678 -17.65 36.60 24.66
N THR A 679 -17.38 36.83 23.39
CA THR A 679 -18.39 37.08 22.33
C THR A 679 -18.91 35.85 21.64
N LEU A 680 -18.31 34.68 21.90
CA LEU A 680 -18.66 33.44 21.23
C LEU A 680 -19.67 32.61 22.03
N ALA A 681 -20.49 31.84 21.32
CA ALA A 681 -21.32 30.81 21.95
C ALA A 681 -20.41 29.70 22.58
N ALA A 682 -20.89 29.11 23.68
CA ALA A 682 -20.12 28.14 24.47
C ALA A 682 -19.50 27.00 23.61
N ASN A 683 -20.26 26.41 22.69
CA ASN A 683 -19.80 25.36 21.80
C ASN A 683 -18.74 25.81 20.77
N LYS A 684 -18.49 27.10 20.59
CA LYS A 684 -17.53 27.72 19.68
C LYS A 684 -16.29 28.29 20.34
N MET A 685 -16.36 28.48 21.66
CA MET A 685 -15.26 29.03 22.44
C MET A 685 -13.98 28.17 22.34
N GLY A 686 -14.11 26.86 22.41
CA GLY A 686 -12.99 25.94 22.34
C GLY A 686 -12.25 25.93 20.96
N ASP A 687 -12.99 26.16 19.89
CA ASP A 687 -12.40 26.28 18.55
C ASP A 687 -11.51 27.52 18.44
N ALA A 688 -12.00 28.67 18.88
CA ALA A 688 -11.21 29.92 18.93
C ALA A 688 -10.00 29.78 19.87
N LEU A 689 -10.19 29.15 21.02
CA LEU A 689 -9.12 28.91 21.99
C LEU A 689 -8.03 27.97 21.37
N SER A 690 -8.42 26.99 20.58
CA SER A 690 -7.48 26.10 19.85
C SER A 690 -6.59 26.91 18.92
N GLY A 691 -7.15 27.78 18.09
CA GLY A 691 -6.40 28.68 17.24
C GLY A 691 -5.45 29.60 18.00
N LEU A 692 -5.93 30.23 19.08
CA LEU A 692 -5.15 31.10 19.94
C LEU A 692 -3.93 30.37 20.54
N ILE A 693 -4.17 29.25 21.21
CA ILE A 693 -3.10 28.49 21.89
C ILE A 693 -2.09 27.95 20.86
N ALA A 694 -2.55 27.42 19.74
CA ALA A 694 -1.67 26.85 18.75
C ALA A 694 -0.65 27.87 18.16
N LEU A 695 -1.02 29.16 18.08
CA LEU A 695 -0.19 30.21 17.49
C LEU A 695 0.54 31.08 18.54
N ALA A 696 -0.06 31.33 19.74
CA ALA A 696 0.47 32.24 20.76
C ALA A 696 0.60 31.58 22.14
N ARG A 697 0.84 30.28 22.20
CA ARG A 697 0.88 29.54 23.48
C ARG A 697 1.77 30.17 24.52
N HIS A 698 2.98 30.64 24.14
CA HIS A 698 3.94 31.21 25.10
C HIS A 698 3.45 32.49 25.72
N GLN A 699 2.89 33.40 24.92
CA GLN A 699 2.32 34.65 25.36
C GLN A 699 1.14 34.43 26.30
N LEU A 700 0.23 33.52 25.93
CA LEU A 700 -1.00 33.23 26.68
C LEU A 700 -0.75 32.48 28.00
N THR A 701 0.19 31.55 28.04
CA THR A 701 0.50 30.76 29.24
C THR A 701 1.32 31.56 30.29
N GLN A 702 1.99 32.62 29.86
CA GLN A 702 2.74 33.53 30.77
C GLN A 702 1.90 34.70 31.27
N ASP A 703 0.75 34.97 30.65
CA ASP A 703 -0.14 36.08 31.04
C ASP A 703 -1.15 35.61 32.06
N LEU A 704 -0.89 35.94 33.34
CA LEU A 704 -1.78 35.63 34.46
C LEU A 704 -3.17 36.28 34.31
N THR A 705 -3.27 37.43 33.63
CA THR A 705 -4.58 38.09 33.39
C THR A 705 -5.40 37.30 32.39
N PHE A 706 -4.77 36.71 31.42
CA PHE A 706 -5.47 35.80 30.50
C PHE A 706 -5.93 34.54 31.20
N VAL A 707 -5.09 33.90 32.02
CA VAL A 707 -5.42 32.65 32.73
C VAL A 707 -6.59 32.91 33.72
N ASP A 708 -6.56 34.00 34.48
CA ASP A 708 -7.65 34.39 35.40
C ASP A 708 -8.93 34.73 34.63
N GLY A 709 -8.84 35.51 33.57
CA GLY A 709 -10.01 35.87 32.76
C GLY A 709 -10.63 34.65 32.06
N LEU A 710 -9.82 33.72 31.56
CA LEU A 710 -10.34 32.46 30.99
C LEU A 710 -11.03 31.62 32.05
N ASN A 711 -10.45 31.51 33.27
CA ASN A 711 -11.06 30.83 34.41
C ASN A 711 -12.41 31.44 34.77
N GLN A 712 -12.50 32.79 34.80
CA GLN A 712 -13.76 33.51 35.08
C GLN A 712 -14.80 33.22 33.96
N LEU A 713 -14.42 33.26 32.70
CA LEU A 713 -15.33 32.96 31.60
C LEU A 713 -15.89 31.52 31.69
N VAL A 714 -15.04 30.56 32.00
CA VAL A 714 -15.44 29.14 32.11
C VAL A 714 -16.34 28.92 33.34
N THR A 715 -16.02 29.55 34.48
CA THR A 715 -16.81 29.39 35.71
C THR A 715 -18.14 30.14 35.64
N ALA A 716 -18.30 31.10 34.74
CA ALA A 716 -19.54 31.80 34.48
C ALA A 716 -20.54 31.06 33.58
N LEU A 717 -20.11 29.97 32.90
CA LEU A 717 -21.01 29.14 32.14
C LEU A 717 -21.96 28.37 33.05
N ASP A 718 -23.21 28.16 32.60
CA ASP A 718 -24.08 27.21 33.27
C ASP A 718 -23.67 25.75 32.92
N ASP A 719 -24.29 24.77 33.57
CA ASP A 719 -23.93 23.36 33.46
C ASP A 719 -24.11 22.86 32.02
N GLU A 720 -25.11 23.30 31.28
CA GLU A 720 -25.41 22.91 29.90
C GLU A 720 -24.37 23.48 28.94
N ASP A 721 -24.11 24.78 29.02
CA ASP A 721 -23.11 25.49 28.24
C ASP A 721 -21.69 24.95 28.52
N PHE A 722 -21.39 24.65 29.79
CA PHE A 722 -20.10 24.04 30.15
C PHE A 722 -19.90 22.67 29.48
N LEU A 723 -20.92 21.80 29.51
CA LEU A 723 -20.84 20.48 28.86
C LEU A 723 -20.70 20.58 27.34
N LEU A 724 -21.35 21.58 26.72
CA LEU A 724 -21.21 21.87 25.29
C LEU A 724 -19.80 22.39 24.93
N ALA A 725 -19.19 23.22 25.79
CA ALA A 725 -17.87 23.79 25.56
C ALA A 725 -16.72 22.78 25.79
N LEU A 726 -16.90 21.85 26.72
CA LEU A 726 -15.86 21.01 27.29
C LEU A 726 -15.06 20.19 26.23
N PRO A 727 -15.68 19.52 25.24
CA PRO A 727 -14.92 18.71 24.25
C PRO A 727 -13.96 19.58 23.44
N ALA A 728 -14.39 20.71 22.90
CA ALA A 728 -13.58 21.62 22.11
C ALA A 728 -12.48 22.29 22.95
N MET A 729 -12.80 22.66 24.19
CA MET A 729 -11.83 23.25 25.14
C MET A 729 -10.73 22.23 25.50
N ARG A 730 -11.08 20.96 25.74
CA ARG A 730 -10.06 19.91 25.95
C ARG A 730 -9.16 19.74 24.74
N GLY A 731 -9.71 19.83 23.53
CA GLY A 731 -8.94 19.84 22.28
C GLY A 731 -7.96 21.01 22.20
N ALA A 732 -8.37 22.19 22.65
CA ALA A 732 -7.50 23.36 22.69
C ALA A 732 -6.29 23.18 23.62
N PHE A 733 -6.45 22.60 24.78
CA PHE A 733 -5.35 22.33 25.71
C PHE A 733 -4.42 21.21 25.24
N ALA A 734 -4.81 20.38 24.23
CA ALA A 734 -3.91 19.40 23.62
C ALA A 734 -2.74 20.05 22.86
N TRP A 735 -2.87 21.33 22.44
CA TRP A 735 -1.79 22.10 21.81
C TRP A 735 -0.68 22.52 22.79
N LEU A 736 -0.92 22.46 24.10
CA LEU A 736 0.10 22.71 25.12
C LEU A 736 0.95 21.46 25.34
N PRO A 737 2.30 21.57 25.31
CA PRO A 737 3.16 20.49 25.77
C PRO A 737 2.90 20.12 27.23
N PRO A 738 3.22 18.91 27.69
CA PRO A 738 2.94 18.48 29.05
C PRO A 738 3.49 19.43 30.14
N ARG A 739 4.67 20.02 29.91
CA ARG A 739 5.28 20.98 30.83
C ARG A 739 4.46 22.27 30.93
N GLU A 740 4.05 22.85 29.80
CA GLU A 740 3.27 24.10 29.78
C GLU A 740 1.85 23.86 30.31
N ARG A 741 1.23 22.71 30.04
CA ARG A 741 -0.04 22.30 30.69
C ARG A 741 0.10 22.22 32.21
N GLY A 742 1.21 21.69 32.72
CA GLY A 742 1.51 21.63 34.13
C GLY A 742 1.64 23.03 34.77
N GLU A 743 2.28 23.96 34.05
CA GLU A 743 2.42 25.34 34.45
C GLU A 743 1.05 26.05 34.53
N PHE A 744 0.23 25.90 33.46
CA PHE A 744 -1.13 26.46 33.42
C PHE A 744 -2.00 25.89 34.55
N ALA A 745 -1.96 24.58 34.78
CA ALA A 745 -2.68 23.92 35.84
C ALA A 745 -2.26 24.45 37.26
N ARG A 746 -0.96 24.71 37.46
CA ARG A 746 -0.45 25.29 38.70
C ARG A 746 -1.01 26.69 38.93
N GLN A 747 -1.04 27.53 37.88
CA GLN A 747 -1.62 28.89 37.99
C GLN A 747 -3.11 28.82 38.34
N ILE A 748 -3.88 27.91 37.77
CA ILE A 748 -5.29 27.71 38.13
C ILE A 748 -5.42 27.29 39.62
N LEU A 749 -4.59 26.36 40.11
CA LEU A 749 -4.61 25.96 41.51
C LEU A 749 -4.28 27.13 42.46
N GLU A 750 -3.35 28.00 42.06
CA GLU A 750 -3.01 29.21 42.81
C GLU A 750 -4.18 30.20 42.88
N LEU A 751 -4.89 30.45 41.76
CA LEU A 751 -6.07 31.29 41.69
C LEU A 751 -7.21 30.80 42.62
N HIS A 752 -7.37 29.50 42.73
CA HIS A 752 -8.37 28.86 43.59
C HIS A 752 -7.89 28.57 45.03
N GLN A 753 -6.72 29.09 45.44
CA GLN A 753 -6.11 28.86 46.75
C GLN A 753 -5.90 27.36 47.09
N ALA A 754 -5.75 26.55 46.04
CA ALA A 754 -5.61 25.09 46.08
C ALA A 754 -4.17 24.61 45.84
N SER A 755 -3.16 25.44 46.06
CA SER A 755 -1.72 25.14 45.85
C SER A 755 -1.20 23.92 46.63
N HIS A 756 -1.97 23.45 47.61
CA HIS A 756 -1.67 22.22 48.38
C HIS A 756 -1.97 20.95 47.59
N LEU A 757 -2.74 21.02 46.49
CA LEU A 757 -3.03 19.88 45.62
C LEU A 757 -1.88 19.69 44.62
N PRO A 758 -1.48 18.43 44.33
CA PRO A 758 -0.47 18.16 43.32
C PRO A 758 -1.03 18.43 41.93
N VAL A 759 -0.25 19.06 41.05
CA VAL A 759 -0.62 19.34 39.63
C VAL A 759 -0.99 18.07 38.89
N SER A 760 -0.41 16.92 39.29
CA SER A 760 -0.74 15.61 38.73
C SER A 760 -2.21 15.23 38.90
N SER A 761 -2.95 15.82 39.87
CA SER A 761 -4.39 15.57 40.02
C SER A 761 -5.22 16.22 38.89
N LEU A 762 -4.74 17.31 38.26
CA LEU A 762 -5.38 17.97 37.12
C LEU A 762 -4.86 17.45 35.76
N ASN A 763 -3.62 16.95 35.74
CA ASN A 763 -2.98 16.47 34.50
C ASN A 763 -3.03 14.96 34.35
N ARG A 764 -3.75 14.23 35.16
CA ARG A 764 -3.82 12.77 35.10
C ARG A 764 -4.55 12.36 33.81
N GLU A 765 -3.81 11.91 32.82
CA GLU A 765 -4.40 11.13 31.73
C GLU A 765 -4.98 9.86 32.32
N ILE A 766 -6.28 9.65 32.17
CA ILE A 766 -6.92 8.38 32.49
C ILE A 766 -6.57 7.42 31.34
N THR A 767 -5.33 7.01 31.27
CA THR A 767 -4.84 6.08 30.24
C THR A 767 -5.11 4.61 30.58
N ALA A 768 -5.39 4.29 31.85
CA ALA A 768 -5.88 2.99 32.28
C ALA A 768 -6.61 3.16 33.61
N ALA A 769 -7.93 3.13 33.60
CA ALA A 769 -8.69 2.98 34.82
C ALA A 769 -8.40 1.59 35.41
N THR A 770 -8.06 1.53 36.69
CA THR A 770 -7.94 0.24 37.39
C THR A 770 -9.30 -0.47 37.42
N PRO A 771 -9.34 -1.81 37.50
CA PRO A 771 -10.63 -2.54 37.63
C PRO A 771 -11.52 -2.02 38.75
N GLN A 772 -10.93 -1.50 39.81
CA GLN A 772 -11.68 -0.89 40.94
C GLN A 772 -12.27 0.46 40.57
N GLU A 773 -11.57 1.31 39.81
CA GLU A 773 -12.09 2.58 39.28
C GLU A 773 -13.17 2.35 38.24
N ILE A 774 -13.03 1.36 37.35
CA ILE A 774 -14.09 0.98 36.40
C ILE A 774 -15.34 0.50 37.16
N ALA A 775 -15.20 -0.33 38.18
CA ALA A 775 -16.30 -0.81 38.98
C ALA A 775 -17.00 0.34 39.75
N ALA A 776 -16.24 1.32 40.25
CA ALA A 776 -16.79 2.50 40.91
C ALA A 776 -17.55 3.42 39.92
N MET A 777 -17.02 3.59 38.67
CA MET A 777 -17.71 4.34 37.62
C MET A 777 -19.01 3.66 37.20
N GLN A 778 -19.00 2.34 37.02
CA GLN A 778 -20.19 1.53 36.67
C GLN A 778 -21.25 1.60 37.79
N GLN A 779 -20.85 1.60 39.06
CA GLN A 779 -21.76 1.80 40.19
C GLN A 779 -22.36 3.20 40.22
N ALA A 780 -21.56 4.24 39.93
CA ALA A 780 -22.04 5.61 39.83
C ALA A 780 -23.03 5.78 38.66
N GLU A 781 -22.71 5.22 37.49
CA GLU A 781 -23.60 5.20 36.32
C GLU A 781 -24.92 4.47 36.60
N LYS A 782 -24.87 3.32 37.26
CA LYS A 782 -26.08 2.58 37.65
C LYS A 782 -26.95 3.39 38.62
N ARG A 783 -26.35 4.09 39.60
CA ARG A 783 -27.08 4.97 40.50
C ARG A 783 -27.70 6.16 39.77
N ALA A 784 -26.99 6.76 38.82
CA ALA A 784 -27.51 7.85 38.01
C ALA A 784 -28.73 7.38 37.19
N LEU A 785 -28.66 6.21 36.54
CA LEU A 785 -29.76 5.60 35.81
C LEU A 785 -30.96 5.27 36.71
N GLU A 786 -30.73 4.77 37.93
CA GLU A 786 -31.78 4.51 38.92
C GLU A 786 -32.50 5.85 39.35
N ILE A 787 -31.75 6.95 39.51
CA ILE A 787 -32.31 8.27 39.81
C ILE A 787 -33.09 8.82 38.61
N LEU A 788 -32.54 8.71 37.39
CA LEU A 788 -33.24 9.11 36.14
C LEU A 788 -34.52 8.33 35.95
N GLY A 789 -34.51 7.01 36.25
CA GLY A 789 -35.69 6.17 36.22
C GLY A 789 -36.77 6.58 37.24
N GLN A 790 -36.36 7.04 38.44
CA GLN A 790 -37.30 7.57 39.43
C GLN A 790 -37.95 8.90 38.96
N TRP A 791 -37.26 9.67 38.10
CA TRP A 791 -37.79 10.91 37.51
C TRP A 791 -38.53 10.69 36.20
N GLY A 792 -38.63 9.44 35.70
CA GLY A 792 -39.28 9.11 34.44
C GLY A 792 -38.49 9.59 33.21
N LEU A 793 -37.18 9.77 33.33
CA LEU A 793 -36.27 10.26 32.29
C LEU A 793 -35.33 9.19 31.72
N ALA A 794 -35.48 7.90 32.12
CA ALA A 794 -34.75 6.76 31.63
C ALA A 794 -35.62 5.81 30.82
#